data_e5458aa5a4c2b800cb59da580f6bb845
#
_entry.id   e5458aa5a4c2b800cb59da580f6bb845
#
_cell.length_a   1.000
_cell.length_b   1.000
_cell.length_c   1.000
_cell.angle_alpha   90.00
_cell.angle_beta   90.00
_cell.angle_gamma   90.00
#
_symmetry.space_group_name_H-M   'P 1'
#
loop_
_entity.id
_entity.type
_entity.pdbx_description
1 polymer ?
#
loop_
_entity_poly.entity_id
_entity_poly.type
_entity_poly.pdbx_seq_one_letter_code
_entity_poly.pdbx_strand_id
1 'polypeptide(L)'
;MNRKWIDRLTAGLVLLWALGLYLATVAPTVSFWDPGERIASAYTLQVMHPPGAPFYLLLGRLFSMLAPSAETVAWMVNLLSVLASAGTVLLTHLIIVRLVRRWQGDRSEQTTGQYVISLTSGVVGAVAFSVSDSFWFNAGIAEVYALSTFFTALVVWLILRWSDLARTEEAKLGSGRHFFQLDANRYLVVIAFLFGMAIGVHLLSLLAFFFVALIVFFTEFDKEAWSTQERWLRIVGAGALSSAIFFAIYPGIIVGLPKLFQAVGSPFITALVIVLVLSYGIYKTHQRRMGLANLAFMCVTVIFIGYASYALVFVRSATDPPIDMNDPDTIEEFISYLEREQYGDTPLLQGVTYDDATGRVNQRNGESTLFPRRHSVDPQHWNVYERYDSDLEFFLDYQIGYMYVRYFLWNFSGRASDVQGADWITGIPGLDQHADLPTLQTPSEKESRNVYFALPLLLGLFGAFYHFGRDWRRAFSVFVLFFITGIGIVLYLNQSPMQPRERHYSYVGSFFAFSLWIGIGAGGILQMVYDALRDAASNTTQMASLLGTGLLVFIAVPGWMALENYGDHDRSENYVPRDYAHNMLNSTEENGVLFTNGDNDTYPLWYLQSVEGVRQDVRVVNLSLLNTKWYARQLKNEAAYASAPLPISMSEDQI
;
A
#
# COMPACT_ATOMS: atom_id res chain seq x y z
N MET A 1 32.39 13.06 -18.19
CA MET A 1 31.96 12.58 -16.85
C MET A 1 31.43 11.15 -16.98
N ASN A 2 31.77 10.24 -16.06
CA ASN A 2 31.33 8.84 -16.16
C ASN A 2 29.81 8.74 -15.94
N ARG A 3 29.07 8.24 -16.95
CA ARG A 3 27.59 8.09 -16.88
C ARG A 3 27.11 7.33 -15.65
N LYS A 4 27.87 6.31 -15.18
CA LYS A 4 27.54 5.56 -13.95
C LYS A 4 27.58 6.45 -12.71
N TRP A 5 28.48 7.41 -12.66
CA TRP A 5 28.59 8.35 -11.55
C TRP A 5 27.42 9.34 -11.55
N ILE A 6 27.02 9.84 -12.73
CA ILE A 6 25.85 10.73 -12.85
C ILE A 6 24.56 10.00 -12.43
N ASP A 7 24.36 8.74 -12.87
CA ASP A 7 23.21 7.95 -12.46
C ASP A 7 23.12 7.83 -10.93
N ARG A 8 24.27 7.55 -10.26
CA ARG A 8 24.32 7.46 -8.81
C ARG A 8 24.07 8.79 -8.12
N LEU A 9 24.63 9.87 -8.67
CA LEU A 9 24.43 11.22 -8.15
C LEU A 9 22.96 11.64 -8.25
N THR A 10 22.32 11.44 -9.39
CA THR A 10 20.91 11.79 -9.59
C THR A 10 20.00 10.98 -8.67
N ALA A 11 20.24 9.68 -8.56
CA ALA A 11 19.52 8.82 -7.63
C ALA A 11 19.73 9.23 -6.17
N GLY A 12 20.96 9.60 -5.80
CA GLY A 12 21.29 10.14 -4.46
C GLY A 12 20.60 11.47 -4.17
N LEU A 13 20.54 12.38 -5.15
CA LEU A 13 19.83 13.66 -5.00
C LEU A 13 18.31 13.46 -4.83
N VAL A 14 17.70 12.53 -5.56
CA VAL A 14 16.27 12.18 -5.40
C VAL A 14 16.01 11.58 -4.01
N LEU A 15 16.90 10.70 -3.53
CA LEU A 15 16.80 10.15 -2.17
C LEU A 15 16.93 11.25 -1.11
N LEU A 16 17.91 12.15 -1.25
CA LEU A 16 18.13 13.25 -0.31
C LEU A 16 16.97 14.26 -0.32
N TRP A 17 16.38 14.52 -1.49
CA TRP A 17 15.14 15.31 -1.59
C TRP A 17 14.02 14.69 -0.75
N ALA A 18 13.72 13.41 -0.97
CA ALA A 18 12.64 12.74 -0.26
C ALA A 18 12.91 12.62 1.25
N LEU A 19 14.14 12.30 1.66
CA LEU A 19 14.55 12.28 3.06
C LEU A 19 14.41 13.68 3.69
N GLY A 20 14.90 14.73 3.02
CA GLY A 20 14.81 16.09 3.52
C GLY A 20 13.35 16.53 3.69
N LEU A 21 12.51 16.27 2.69
CA LEU A 21 11.08 16.59 2.72
C LEU A 21 10.37 15.91 3.89
N TYR A 22 10.50 14.58 3.99
CA TYR A 22 9.77 13.81 4.98
C TYR A 22 10.32 13.98 6.41
N LEU A 23 11.63 14.22 6.58
CA LEU A 23 12.20 14.57 7.88
C LEU A 23 11.77 15.96 8.36
N ALA A 24 11.57 16.90 7.43
CA ALA A 24 11.08 18.24 7.77
C ALA A 24 9.61 18.25 8.21
N THR A 25 8.82 17.29 7.72
CA THR A 25 7.34 17.25 7.89
C THR A 25 6.84 16.08 8.74
N VAL A 26 7.76 15.26 9.32
CA VAL A 26 7.40 14.10 10.14
C VAL A 26 6.71 14.52 11.45
N ALA A 27 5.70 13.77 11.86
CA ALA A 27 5.05 14.00 13.15
C ALA A 27 6.03 13.76 14.32
N PRO A 28 6.12 14.69 15.28
CA PRO A 28 7.08 14.60 16.38
C PRO A 28 6.69 13.54 17.42
N THR A 29 5.43 13.16 17.45
CA THR A 29 4.83 12.22 18.41
C THR A 29 3.73 11.39 17.75
N VAL A 30 2.85 10.79 18.57
CA VAL A 30 1.69 10.02 18.10
C VAL A 30 0.73 10.90 17.28
N SER A 31 0.12 10.30 16.27
CA SER A 31 -0.96 10.91 15.47
C SER A 31 -2.30 10.25 15.80
N PHE A 32 -3.41 10.89 15.41
CA PHE A 32 -4.73 10.27 15.42
C PHE A 32 -4.80 9.04 14.51
N TRP A 33 -5.86 8.25 14.64
CA TRP A 33 -6.09 6.97 14.00
C TRP A 33 -5.11 5.89 14.51
N ASP A 34 -4.77 4.94 13.68
CA ASP A 34 -4.03 3.74 14.02
C ASP A 34 -2.56 3.94 14.51
N PRO A 35 -1.84 5.06 14.25
CA PRO A 35 -0.47 5.22 14.73
C PRO A 35 -0.27 5.01 16.22
N GLY A 36 -1.24 5.40 17.06
CA GLY A 36 -1.16 5.20 18.52
C GLY A 36 -1.07 3.73 18.90
N GLU A 37 -1.96 2.90 18.37
CA GLU A 37 -1.94 1.45 18.55
C GLU A 37 -0.66 0.82 18.00
N ARG A 38 -0.23 1.23 16.79
CA ARG A 38 0.96 0.67 16.15
C ARG A 38 2.24 0.98 16.90
N ILE A 39 2.41 2.20 17.40
CA ILE A 39 3.58 2.60 18.19
C ILE A 39 3.57 1.84 19.52
N ALA A 40 2.44 1.80 20.22
CA ALA A 40 2.28 1.09 21.48
C ALA A 40 2.57 -0.41 21.31
N SER A 41 1.95 -1.03 20.29
CA SER A 41 2.15 -2.44 19.98
C SER A 41 3.57 -2.77 19.51
N ALA A 42 4.23 -1.88 18.77
CA ALA A 42 5.63 -2.07 18.37
C ALA A 42 6.57 -1.96 19.57
N TYR A 43 6.32 -1.03 20.50
CA TYR A 43 7.20 -0.76 21.65
C TYR A 43 7.37 -1.98 22.57
N THR A 44 6.32 -2.75 22.79
CA THR A 44 6.34 -3.93 23.68
C THR A 44 5.98 -5.23 22.96
N LEU A 45 5.85 -5.21 21.63
CA LEU A 45 5.43 -6.34 20.78
C LEU A 45 4.08 -6.92 21.23
N GLN A 46 3.04 -6.10 21.25
CA GLN A 46 1.66 -6.47 21.54
C GLN A 46 0.90 -6.89 20.27
N VAL A 47 -0.38 -7.25 20.41
CA VAL A 47 -1.23 -7.72 19.30
C VAL A 47 -2.15 -6.59 18.86
N MET A 48 -1.92 -6.05 17.66
CA MET A 48 -2.75 -5.00 17.07
C MET A 48 -3.96 -5.59 16.32
N HIS A 49 -4.88 -4.72 15.91
CA HIS A 49 -6.11 -5.10 15.21
C HIS A 49 -5.88 -5.99 13.97
N PRO A 50 -6.84 -6.90 13.65
CA PRO A 50 -6.75 -7.84 12.52
C PRO A 50 -6.60 -7.19 11.15
N PRO A 51 -5.81 -7.79 10.24
CA PRO A 51 -5.13 -9.08 10.38
C PRO A 51 -3.74 -8.96 11.02
N GLY A 52 -3.42 -7.86 11.72
CA GLY A 52 -2.11 -7.57 12.27
C GLY A 52 -1.05 -7.21 11.22
N ALA A 53 0.09 -6.73 11.69
CA ALA A 53 1.22 -6.43 10.86
C ALA A 53 2.53 -6.83 11.57
N PRO A 54 2.74 -8.13 11.87
CA PRO A 54 3.81 -8.57 12.77
C PRO A 54 5.21 -8.21 12.28
N PHE A 55 5.47 -8.23 10.98
CA PHE A 55 6.77 -7.81 10.46
C PHE A 55 6.98 -6.29 10.60
N TYR A 56 5.92 -5.49 10.44
CA TYR A 56 5.97 -4.05 10.74
C TYR A 56 6.27 -3.80 12.22
N LEU A 57 5.61 -4.53 13.14
CA LEU A 57 5.84 -4.40 14.58
C LEU A 57 7.29 -4.76 14.97
N LEU A 58 7.87 -5.81 14.37
CA LEU A 58 9.28 -6.16 14.59
C LEU A 58 10.22 -5.03 14.16
N LEU A 59 9.99 -4.41 12.99
CA LEU A 59 10.78 -3.26 12.54
C LEU A 59 10.53 -2.05 13.46
N GLY A 60 9.29 -1.74 13.79
CA GLY A 60 8.94 -0.66 14.71
C GLY A 60 9.58 -0.85 16.09
N ARG A 61 9.68 -2.11 16.59
CA ARG A 61 10.42 -2.42 17.81
C ARG A 61 11.89 -2.08 17.68
N LEU A 62 12.54 -2.44 16.60
CA LEU A 62 13.95 -2.10 16.37
C LEU A 62 14.17 -0.58 16.38
N PHE A 63 13.26 0.18 15.75
CA PHE A 63 13.33 1.64 15.77
C PHE A 63 13.06 2.21 17.17
N SER A 64 12.08 1.69 17.90
CA SER A 64 11.77 2.12 19.26
C SER A 64 12.94 1.93 20.24
N MET A 65 13.76 0.88 20.02
CA MET A 65 14.96 0.63 20.83
C MET A 65 16.08 1.67 20.61
N LEU A 66 16.01 2.43 19.53
CA LEU A 66 16.97 3.52 19.24
C LEU A 66 16.53 4.84 19.88
N ALA A 67 15.35 4.92 20.46
CA ALA A 67 14.85 6.12 21.12
C ALA A 67 15.63 6.42 22.41
N PRO A 68 16.15 7.64 22.58
CA PRO A 68 16.89 8.02 23.80
C PRO A 68 15.99 8.21 25.02
N SER A 69 14.69 8.46 24.83
CA SER A 69 13.69 8.61 25.89
C SER A 69 12.32 8.10 25.43
N ALA A 70 11.38 7.91 26.36
CA ALA A 70 10.02 7.45 26.06
C ALA A 70 9.27 8.40 25.11
N GLU A 71 9.41 9.71 25.30
CA GLU A 71 8.76 10.73 24.49
C GLU A 71 9.23 10.72 23.02
N THR A 72 10.44 10.21 22.75
CA THR A 72 11.00 10.13 21.39
C THR A 72 10.70 8.83 20.68
N VAL A 73 10.07 7.86 21.34
CA VAL A 73 9.72 6.55 20.74
C VAL A 73 8.82 6.72 19.53
N ALA A 74 7.79 7.54 19.62
CA ALA A 74 6.86 7.77 18.51
C ALA A 74 7.59 8.34 17.29
N TRP A 75 8.44 9.34 17.47
CA TRP A 75 9.25 9.91 16.39
C TRP A 75 10.16 8.86 15.75
N MET A 76 10.82 8.01 16.54
CA MET A 76 11.65 6.93 16.01
C MET A 76 10.85 5.90 15.19
N VAL A 77 9.64 5.54 15.63
CA VAL A 77 8.80 4.63 14.85
C VAL A 77 8.28 5.31 13.58
N ASN A 78 7.94 6.61 13.63
CA ASN A 78 7.57 7.40 12.44
C ASN A 78 8.70 7.41 11.39
N LEU A 79 9.98 7.42 11.81
CA LEU A 79 11.12 7.34 10.89
C LEU A 79 11.13 6.07 10.02
N LEU A 80 10.53 4.97 10.45
CA LEU A 80 10.36 3.79 9.60
C LEU A 80 9.58 4.13 8.33
N SER A 81 8.48 4.91 8.47
CA SER A 81 7.68 5.38 7.33
C SER A 81 8.44 6.37 6.46
N VAL A 82 9.21 7.30 7.07
CA VAL A 82 10.09 8.23 6.36
C VAL A 82 11.09 7.50 5.47
N LEU A 83 11.80 6.52 6.03
CA LEU A 83 12.82 5.77 5.29
C LEU A 83 12.22 4.88 4.19
N ALA A 84 11.10 4.22 4.49
CA ALA A 84 10.38 3.42 3.50
C ALA A 84 9.88 4.29 2.34
N SER A 85 9.31 5.45 2.63
CA SER A 85 8.82 6.40 1.61
C SER A 85 9.96 6.97 0.77
N ALA A 86 11.05 7.42 1.39
CA ALA A 86 12.22 7.90 0.65
C ALA A 86 12.84 6.81 -0.23
N GLY A 87 12.90 5.57 0.27
CA GLY A 87 13.29 4.40 -0.52
C GLY A 87 12.37 4.14 -1.71
N THR A 88 11.06 4.33 -1.54
CA THR A 88 10.06 4.22 -2.62
C THR A 88 10.28 5.27 -3.71
N VAL A 89 10.53 6.52 -3.32
CA VAL A 89 10.82 7.60 -4.27
C VAL A 89 12.10 7.33 -5.07
N LEU A 90 13.16 6.85 -4.42
CA LEU A 90 14.37 6.38 -5.09
C LEU A 90 14.06 5.28 -6.11
N LEU A 91 13.29 4.26 -5.71
CA LEU A 91 12.93 3.15 -6.60
C LEU A 91 12.06 3.63 -7.76
N THR A 92 11.16 4.58 -7.54
CA THR A 92 10.35 5.21 -8.60
C THR A 92 11.23 5.86 -9.65
N HIS A 93 12.23 6.64 -9.23
CA HIS A 93 13.24 7.19 -10.15
C HIS A 93 13.95 6.10 -10.96
N LEU A 94 14.46 5.06 -10.29
CA LEU A 94 15.19 3.97 -10.95
C LEU A 94 14.31 3.18 -11.93
N ILE A 95 13.03 2.98 -11.62
CA ILE A 95 12.05 2.30 -12.47
C ILE A 95 11.78 3.13 -13.72
N ILE A 96 11.47 4.43 -13.58
CA ILE A 96 11.19 5.32 -14.71
C ILE A 96 12.39 5.41 -15.65
N VAL A 97 13.58 5.66 -15.10
CA VAL A 97 14.82 5.70 -15.90
C VAL A 97 15.01 4.40 -16.68
N ARG A 98 14.73 3.25 -16.08
CA ARG A 98 14.84 1.95 -16.74
C ARG A 98 13.81 1.77 -17.85
N LEU A 99 12.55 2.12 -17.59
CA LEU A 99 11.48 2.06 -18.58
C LEU A 99 11.79 2.94 -19.79
N VAL A 100 12.19 4.20 -19.55
CA VAL A 100 12.55 5.14 -20.63
C VAL A 100 13.72 4.64 -21.45
N ARG A 101 14.80 4.18 -20.82
CA ARG A 101 15.98 3.65 -21.52
C ARG A 101 15.69 2.42 -22.36
N ARG A 102 14.65 1.68 -22.04
CA ARG A 102 14.31 0.43 -22.74
C ARG A 102 14.01 0.65 -24.23
N TRP A 103 13.29 1.72 -24.58
CA TRP A 103 12.99 2.02 -25.98
C TRP A 103 14.04 2.95 -26.64
N GLN A 104 14.97 3.50 -25.87
CA GLN A 104 16.07 4.31 -26.41
C GLN A 104 17.24 3.49 -26.98
N GLY A 105 17.19 2.16 -26.89
CA GLY A 105 18.25 1.26 -27.33
C GLY A 105 19.34 1.01 -26.29
N ASP A 106 20.42 0.37 -26.71
CA ASP A 106 21.52 -0.02 -25.81
C ASP A 106 22.22 1.21 -25.23
N ARG A 107 22.62 1.09 -23.96
CA ARG A 107 23.24 2.17 -23.19
C ARG A 107 24.49 2.78 -23.87
N SER A 108 25.25 1.96 -24.61
CA SER A 108 26.43 2.36 -25.35
C SER A 108 26.12 3.24 -26.56
N GLU A 109 24.93 3.10 -27.12
CA GLU A 109 24.45 3.80 -28.32
C GLU A 109 23.65 5.06 -28.01
N GLN A 110 23.23 5.25 -26.76
CA GLN A 110 22.46 6.42 -26.35
C GLN A 110 23.25 7.72 -26.52
N THR A 111 22.64 8.68 -27.20
CA THR A 111 23.16 10.06 -27.27
C THR A 111 23.14 10.72 -25.89
N THR A 112 23.85 11.84 -25.74
CA THR A 112 23.82 12.63 -24.51
C THR A 112 22.42 13.19 -24.25
N GLY A 113 21.68 13.61 -25.29
CA GLY A 113 20.30 14.07 -25.19
C GLY A 113 19.36 12.99 -24.63
N GLN A 114 19.37 11.79 -25.22
CA GLN A 114 18.59 10.65 -24.74
C GLN A 114 18.91 10.29 -23.29
N TYR A 115 20.18 10.37 -22.93
CA TYR A 115 20.62 10.12 -21.56
C TYR A 115 20.03 11.14 -20.57
N VAL A 116 20.08 12.44 -20.91
CA VAL A 116 19.47 13.52 -20.10
C VAL A 116 17.96 13.33 -20.01
N ILE A 117 17.27 13.03 -21.12
CA ILE A 117 15.83 12.76 -21.14
C ILE A 117 15.48 11.66 -20.12
N SER A 118 16.22 10.53 -20.12
CA SER A 118 15.92 9.44 -19.21
C SER A 118 16.06 9.83 -17.73
N LEU A 119 17.07 10.61 -17.36
CA LEU A 119 17.28 11.06 -15.98
C LEU A 119 16.24 12.09 -15.55
N THR A 120 15.93 13.07 -16.40
CA THR A 120 14.92 14.09 -16.11
C THR A 120 13.54 13.46 -15.95
N SER A 121 13.18 12.48 -16.79
CA SER A 121 11.96 11.67 -16.64
C SER A 121 11.86 11.04 -15.26
N GLY A 122 12.94 10.39 -14.83
CA GLY A 122 13.00 9.77 -13.52
C GLY A 122 12.87 10.75 -12.36
N VAL A 123 13.50 11.93 -12.48
CA VAL A 123 13.41 12.99 -11.45
C VAL A 123 11.98 13.53 -11.37
N VAL A 124 11.38 13.93 -12.51
CA VAL A 124 10.03 14.51 -12.53
C VAL A 124 9.00 13.54 -11.95
N GLY A 125 8.97 12.29 -12.40
CA GLY A 125 7.98 11.33 -11.91
C GLY A 125 8.18 10.94 -10.44
N ALA A 126 9.43 10.77 -10.00
CA ALA A 126 9.73 10.43 -8.61
C ALA A 126 9.40 11.58 -7.65
N VAL A 127 9.74 12.82 -8.01
CA VAL A 127 9.41 14.00 -7.19
C VAL A 127 7.90 14.24 -7.19
N ALA A 128 7.20 14.10 -8.34
CA ALA A 128 5.75 14.21 -8.39
C ALA A 128 5.06 13.18 -7.47
N PHE A 129 5.56 11.94 -7.43
CA PHE A 129 5.05 10.95 -6.50
C PHE A 129 5.34 11.30 -5.04
N SER A 130 6.54 11.82 -4.75
CA SER A 130 6.92 12.16 -3.38
C SER A 130 6.06 13.24 -2.74
N VAL A 131 5.47 14.12 -3.56
CA VAL A 131 4.64 15.25 -3.14
C VAL A 131 3.15 15.05 -3.46
N SER A 132 2.74 13.84 -3.85
CA SER A 132 1.32 13.53 -4.02
C SER A 132 0.64 13.38 -2.66
N ASP A 133 -0.57 13.91 -2.53
CA ASP A 133 -1.35 14.00 -1.28
C ASP A 133 -1.32 12.67 -0.49
N SER A 134 -1.87 11.59 -1.06
CA SER A 134 -2.01 10.31 -0.36
C SER A 134 -0.69 9.66 0.04
N PHE A 135 0.37 9.84 -0.75
CA PHE A 135 1.66 9.23 -0.42
C PHE A 135 2.39 10.01 0.66
N TRP A 136 2.40 11.35 0.58
CA TRP A 136 3.02 12.20 1.59
C TRP A 136 2.30 12.07 2.93
N PHE A 137 0.96 11.99 2.92
CA PHE A 137 0.17 11.76 4.13
C PHE A 137 0.69 10.58 4.96
N ASN A 138 1.07 9.47 4.32
CA ASN A 138 1.55 8.26 4.99
C ASN A 138 3.06 8.25 5.28
N ALA A 139 3.82 9.20 4.74
CA ALA A 139 5.27 9.21 4.86
C ALA A 139 5.77 9.67 6.24
N GLY A 140 4.99 10.50 6.95
CA GLY A 140 5.41 11.14 8.21
C GLY A 140 4.79 10.55 9.48
N ILE A 141 4.08 9.43 9.41
CA ILE A 141 3.39 8.80 10.55
C ILE A 141 3.60 7.29 10.58
N ALA A 142 3.41 6.67 11.74
CA ALA A 142 3.59 5.23 11.95
C ALA A 142 2.46 4.42 11.28
N GLU A 143 2.53 4.29 9.94
CA GLU A 143 1.54 3.61 9.12
C GLU A 143 2.16 2.49 8.29
N VAL A 144 1.42 1.39 8.10
CA VAL A 144 1.88 0.24 7.31
C VAL A 144 1.97 0.53 5.81
N TYR A 145 1.26 1.56 5.33
CA TYR A 145 1.12 1.85 3.90
C TYR A 145 2.42 2.33 3.25
N ALA A 146 3.24 3.10 3.98
CA ALA A 146 4.56 3.53 3.52
C ALA A 146 5.47 2.33 3.23
N LEU A 147 5.56 1.39 4.17
CA LEU A 147 6.36 0.19 4.04
C LEU A 147 5.78 -0.78 2.98
N SER A 148 4.46 -0.92 2.90
CA SER A 148 3.78 -1.70 1.86
C SER A 148 4.08 -1.17 0.45
N THR A 149 4.05 0.14 0.26
CA THR A 149 4.37 0.78 -1.02
C THR A 149 5.85 0.60 -1.37
N PHE A 150 6.74 0.64 -0.38
CA PHE A 150 8.16 0.33 -0.57
C PHE A 150 8.36 -1.11 -1.08
N PHE A 151 7.69 -2.11 -0.48
CA PHE A 151 7.74 -3.49 -0.98
C PHE A 151 7.23 -3.59 -2.41
N THR A 152 6.13 -2.92 -2.73
CA THR A 152 5.58 -2.87 -4.09
C THR A 152 6.60 -2.31 -5.09
N ALA A 153 7.19 -1.15 -4.81
CA ALA A 153 8.18 -0.52 -5.68
C ALA A 153 9.46 -1.35 -5.81
N LEU A 154 9.90 -1.99 -4.70
CA LEU A 154 11.09 -2.86 -4.70
C LEU A 154 10.86 -4.09 -5.57
N VAL A 155 9.71 -4.74 -5.48
CA VAL A 155 9.33 -5.88 -6.31
C VAL A 155 9.26 -5.48 -7.79
N VAL A 156 8.64 -4.34 -8.11
CA VAL A 156 8.58 -3.80 -9.47
C VAL A 156 9.99 -3.53 -10.02
N TRP A 157 10.85 -2.94 -9.23
CA TRP A 157 12.24 -2.69 -9.63
C TRP A 157 13.04 -3.99 -9.85
N LEU A 158 12.89 -4.96 -8.93
CA LEU A 158 13.60 -6.25 -9.03
C LEU A 158 13.17 -7.06 -10.25
N ILE A 159 11.87 -7.11 -10.55
CA ILE A 159 11.40 -7.88 -11.71
C ILE A 159 11.83 -7.24 -13.04
N LEU A 160 11.85 -5.92 -13.13
CA LEU A 160 12.40 -5.24 -14.30
C LEU A 160 13.90 -5.50 -14.44
N ARG A 161 14.64 -5.57 -13.31
CA ARG A 161 16.06 -5.92 -13.32
C ARG A 161 16.28 -7.38 -13.72
N TRP A 162 15.44 -8.28 -13.23
CA TRP A 162 15.44 -9.67 -13.67
C TRP A 162 15.24 -9.77 -15.19
N SER A 163 14.24 -9.08 -15.73
CA SER A 163 13.95 -9.09 -17.18
C SER A 163 15.14 -8.65 -18.04
N ASP A 164 15.88 -7.63 -17.62
CA ASP A 164 17.08 -7.19 -18.35
C ASP A 164 18.23 -8.21 -18.29
N LEU A 165 18.43 -8.84 -17.12
CA LEU A 165 19.47 -9.85 -16.93
C LEU A 165 19.15 -11.15 -17.69
N ALA A 166 17.91 -11.62 -17.61
CA ALA A 166 17.44 -12.82 -18.31
C ALA A 166 17.71 -12.71 -19.81
N ARG A 167 17.30 -11.60 -20.44
CA ARG A 167 17.58 -11.34 -21.86
C ARG A 167 19.07 -11.26 -22.20
N THR A 168 19.88 -10.68 -21.32
CA THR A 168 21.33 -10.60 -21.53
C THR A 168 21.98 -11.98 -21.45
N GLU A 169 21.52 -12.85 -20.55
CA GLU A 169 22.00 -14.23 -20.42
C GLU A 169 21.59 -15.08 -21.63
N GLU A 170 20.34 -14.96 -22.08
CA GLU A 170 19.85 -15.65 -23.29
C GLU A 170 20.66 -15.27 -24.54
N ALA A 171 20.91 -13.97 -24.73
CA ALA A 171 21.71 -13.47 -25.85
C ALA A 171 23.14 -14.04 -25.88
N LYS A 172 23.73 -14.32 -24.71
CA LYS A 172 25.08 -14.87 -24.59
C LYS A 172 25.14 -16.39 -24.81
N LEU A 173 24.11 -17.12 -24.53
CA LEU A 173 24.10 -18.58 -24.39
C LEU A 173 23.47 -19.31 -25.59
N GLY A 174 22.87 -18.56 -26.52
CA GLY A 174 22.26 -19.15 -27.74
C GLY A 174 20.95 -19.89 -27.46
N SER A 175 20.26 -20.31 -28.53
CA SER A 175 18.87 -20.79 -28.56
C SER A 175 18.56 -22.14 -27.89
N GLY A 176 19.43 -22.65 -27.02
CA GLY A 176 19.30 -23.99 -26.40
C GLY A 176 19.05 -24.02 -24.90
N ARG A 177 19.01 -22.87 -24.20
CA ARG A 177 18.82 -22.84 -22.74
C ARG A 177 17.37 -22.60 -22.35
N HIS A 178 16.89 -23.38 -21.40
CA HIS A 178 15.54 -23.20 -20.86
C HIS A 178 15.52 -22.12 -19.77
N PHE A 179 14.44 -21.31 -19.70
CA PHE A 179 14.11 -20.32 -18.69
C PHE A 179 14.56 -20.71 -17.27
N PHE A 180 14.31 -21.95 -16.86
CA PHE A 180 14.61 -22.44 -15.50
C PHE A 180 16.10 -22.64 -15.20
N GLN A 181 16.99 -22.36 -16.14
CA GLN A 181 18.46 -22.49 -15.98
C GLN A 181 19.16 -21.13 -15.89
N LEU A 182 18.41 -20.02 -15.89
CA LEU A 182 18.97 -18.68 -15.82
C LEU A 182 19.43 -18.35 -14.40
N ASP A 183 20.64 -17.83 -14.25
CA ASP A 183 21.16 -17.33 -12.97
C ASP A 183 20.34 -16.12 -12.47
N ALA A 184 19.73 -15.37 -13.39
CA ALA A 184 18.80 -14.28 -13.11
C ALA A 184 17.64 -14.72 -12.21
N ASN A 185 17.21 -15.99 -12.23
CA ASN A 185 16.07 -16.50 -11.47
C ASN A 185 16.21 -16.38 -9.94
N ARG A 186 17.43 -16.14 -9.43
CA ARG A 186 17.64 -15.75 -8.03
C ARG A 186 16.81 -14.52 -7.62
N TYR A 187 16.53 -13.60 -8.55
CA TYR A 187 15.66 -12.45 -8.30
C TYR A 187 14.21 -12.86 -8.06
N LEU A 188 13.72 -13.91 -8.74
CA LEU A 188 12.38 -14.44 -8.52
C LEU A 188 12.23 -15.03 -7.12
N VAL A 189 13.28 -15.71 -6.62
CA VAL A 189 13.32 -16.22 -5.24
C VAL A 189 13.33 -15.07 -4.23
N VAL A 190 14.11 -14.01 -4.47
CA VAL A 190 14.10 -12.81 -3.62
C VAL A 190 12.72 -12.13 -3.64
N ILE A 191 12.08 -12.00 -4.80
CA ILE A 191 10.72 -11.45 -4.93
C ILE A 191 9.72 -12.29 -4.13
N ALA A 192 9.79 -13.62 -4.22
CA ALA A 192 8.95 -14.52 -3.43
C ALA A 192 9.14 -14.33 -1.91
N PHE A 193 10.39 -14.17 -1.46
CA PHE A 193 10.70 -13.86 -0.06
C PHE A 193 10.10 -12.51 0.37
N LEU A 194 10.24 -11.48 -0.48
CA LEU A 194 9.64 -10.17 -0.22
C LEU A 194 8.11 -10.24 -0.13
N PHE A 195 7.44 -11.05 -0.96
CA PHE A 195 6.01 -11.29 -0.82
C PHE A 195 5.67 -11.98 0.51
N GLY A 196 6.46 -12.95 0.95
CA GLY A 196 6.29 -13.57 2.27
C GLY A 196 6.39 -12.56 3.42
N MET A 197 7.40 -11.68 3.40
CA MET A 197 7.53 -10.61 4.40
C MET A 197 6.41 -9.57 4.30
N ALA A 198 6.00 -9.22 3.07
CA ALA A 198 4.97 -8.24 2.82
C ALA A 198 3.58 -8.66 3.38
N ILE A 199 3.30 -9.95 3.46
CA ILE A 199 2.12 -10.48 4.16
C ILE A 199 2.12 -9.99 5.63
N GLY A 200 3.26 -10.00 6.30
CA GLY A 200 3.41 -9.49 7.67
C GLY A 200 3.49 -7.96 7.80
N VAL A 201 3.25 -7.21 6.70
CA VAL A 201 3.13 -5.75 6.70
C VAL A 201 1.72 -5.34 6.28
N HIS A 202 1.36 -5.60 5.02
CA HIS A 202 0.03 -5.31 4.49
C HIS A 202 -0.20 -6.05 3.17
N LEU A 203 -1.37 -6.64 3.01
CA LEU A 203 -1.72 -7.51 1.88
C LEU A 203 -1.75 -6.79 0.51
N LEU A 204 -1.91 -5.46 0.48
CA LEU A 204 -1.94 -4.67 -0.75
C LEU A 204 -0.69 -4.83 -1.61
N SER A 205 0.47 -5.05 -1.00
CA SER A 205 1.73 -5.25 -1.74
C SER A 205 1.75 -6.55 -2.56
N LEU A 206 0.94 -7.56 -2.19
CA LEU A 206 0.80 -8.80 -2.97
C LEU A 206 0.19 -8.55 -4.36
N LEU A 207 -0.56 -7.46 -4.55
CA LEU A 207 -1.16 -7.13 -5.85
C LEU A 207 -0.11 -6.85 -6.93
N ALA A 208 1.14 -6.50 -6.54
CA ALA A 208 2.26 -6.41 -7.48
C ALA A 208 2.61 -7.74 -8.15
N PHE A 209 2.09 -8.87 -7.65
CA PHE A 209 2.28 -10.20 -8.25
C PHE A 209 1.81 -10.27 -9.71
N PHE A 210 0.71 -9.62 -10.04
CA PHE A 210 0.20 -9.58 -11.42
C PHE A 210 1.14 -8.84 -12.38
N PHE A 211 1.76 -7.76 -11.91
CA PHE A 211 2.82 -7.08 -12.67
C PHE A 211 4.03 -7.99 -12.89
N VAL A 212 4.48 -8.69 -11.84
CA VAL A 212 5.59 -9.66 -11.90
C VAL A 212 5.29 -10.74 -12.94
N ALA A 213 4.09 -11.34 -12.89
CA ALA A 213 3.68 -12.40 -13.79
C ALA A 213 3.66 -11.93 -15.25
N LEU A 214 3.17 -10.72 -15.53
CA LEU A 214 3.17 -10.15 -16.87
C LEU A 214 4.58 -9.87 -17.40
N ILE A 215 5.48 -9.33 -16.55
CA ILE A 215 6.87 -9.11 -16.95
C ILE A 215 7.57 -10.44 -17.26
N VAL A 216 7.31 -11.50 -16.47
CA VAL A 216 7.82 -12.85 -16.76
C VAL A 216 7.25 -13.35 -18.08
N PHE A 217 5.93 -13.23 -18.29
CA PHE A 217 5.28 -13.64 -19.53
C PHE A 217 5.85 -12.94 -20.76
N PHE A 218 5.98 -11.61 -20.74
CA PHE A 218 6.50 -10.84 -21.87
C PHE A 218 8.00 -10.97 -22.07
N THR A 219 8.75 -11.44 -21.07
CA THR A 219 10.19 -11.64 -21.20
C THR A 219 10.51 -13.01 -21.81
N GLU A 220 9.82 -14.07 -21.34
CA GLU A 220 10.21 -15.46 -21.61
C GLU A 220 9.26 -16.17 -22.60
N PHE A 221 7.97 -15.83 -22.59
CA PHE A 221 6.96 -16.63 -23.27
C PHE A 221 6.35 -15.93 -24.49
N ASP A 222 6.37 -14.59 -24.58
CA ASP A 222 5.78 -13.87 -25.72
C ASP A 222 6.65 -14.00 -26.97
N LYS A 223 6.07 -14.57 -28.04
CA LYS A 223 6.74 -14.77 -29.32
C LYS A 223 6.23 -13.80 -30.38
N GLU A 224 7.14 -13.23 -31.16
CA GLU A 224 6.79 -12.30 -32.25
C GLU A 224 5.94 -12.97 -33.32
N ALA A 225 6.12 -14.29 -33.55
CA ALA A 225 5.38 -15.05 -34.52
C ALA A 225 3.88 -15.25 -34.22
N TRP A 226 3.41 -14.91 -32.99
CA TRP A 226 2.01 -15.04 -32.65
C TRP A 226 1.15 -13.96 -33.30
N SER A 227 -0.02 -14.37 -33.78
CA SER A 227 -1.08 -13.43 -34.18
C SER A 227 -1.57 -12.61 -32.98
N THR A 228 -2.19 -11.48 -33.25
CA THR A 228 -2.75 -10.62 -32.18
C THR A 228 -3.76 -11.37 -31.32
N GLN A 229 -4.63 -12.20 -31.95
CA GLN A 229 -5.64 -12.97 -31.22
C GLN A 229 -5.00 -14.05 -30.33
N GLU A 230 -4.01 -14.80 -30.82
CA GLU A 230 -3.29 -15.81 -30.04
C GLU A 230 -2.57 -15.16 -28.85
N ARG A 231 -1.95 -14.00 -29.06
CA ARG A 231 -1.26 -13.27 -28.00
C ARG A 231 -2.22 -12.85 -26.88
N TRP A 232 -3.36 -12.26 -27.22
CA TRP A 232 -4.36 -11.88 -26.23
C TRP A 232 -4.94 -13.08 -25.47
N LEU A 233 -5.23 -14.19 -26.17
CA LEU A 233 -5.69 -15.41 -25.52
C LEU A 233 -4.67 -15.93 -24.50
N ARG A 234 -3.39 -15.88 -24.84
CA ARG A 234 -2.31 -16.30 -23.92
C ARG A 234 -2.08 -15.33 -22.75
N ILE A 235 -2.26 -14.02 -22.96
CA ILE A 235 -2.24 -13.02 -21.89
C ILE A 235 -3.39 -13.30 -20.90
N VAL A 236 -4.59 -13.55 -21.40
CA VAL A 236 -5.74 -13.94 -20.56
C VAL A 236 -5.46 -15.24 -19.81
N GLY A 237 -4.90 -16.26 -20.49
CA GLY A 237 -4.48 -17.50 -19.85
C GLY A 237 -3.41 -17.29 -18.75
N ALA A 238 -2.42 -16.44 -19.01
CA ALA A 238 -1.41 -16.07 -18.02
C ALA A 238 -2.03 -15.32 -16.85
N GLY A 239 -3.00 -14.44 -17.10
CA GLY A 239 -3.78 -13.75 -16.07
C GLY A 239 -4.58 -14.72 -15.20
N ALA A 240 -5.28 -15.68 -15.80
CA ALA A 240 -6.03 -16.72 -15.09
C ALA A 240 -5.11 -17.60 -14.23
N LEU A 241 -3.96 -18.03 -14.77
CA LEU A 241 -2.96 -18.78 -14.01
C LEU A 241 -2.39 -17.95 -12.85
N SER A 242 -2.11 -16.68 -13.08
CA SER A 242 -1.62 -15.76 -12.05
C SER A 242 -2.65 -15.58 -10.94
N SER A 243 -3.94 -15.45 -11.29
CA SER A 243 -5.03 -15.39 -10.32
C SER A 243 -5.12 -16.67 -9.49
N ALA A 244 -5.04 -17.84 -10.13
CA ALA A 244 -5.04 -19.12 -9.42
C ALA A 244 -3.87 -19.25 -8.44
N ILE A 245 -2.66 -18.83 -8.84
CA ILE A 245 -1.48 -18.81 -7.96
C ILE A 245 -1.67 -17.81 -6.82
N PHE A 246 -2.18 -16.61 -7.11
CA PHE A 246 -2.46 -15.57 -6.12
C PHE A 246 -3.43 -16.09 -5.04
N PHE A 247 -4.54 -16.71 -5.45
CA PHE A 247 -5.50 -17.29 -4.52
C PHE A 247 -4.95 -18.53 -3.78
N ALA A 248 -4.02 -19.27 -4.35
CA ALA A 248 -3.31 -20.33 -3.63
C ALA A 248 -2.37 -19.77 -2.54
N ILE A 249 -1.80 -18.59 -2.76
CA ILE A 249 -0.93 -17.93 -1.76
C ILE A 249 -1.76 -17.19 -0.73
N TYR A 250 -2.68 -16.31 -1.14
CA TYR A 250 -3.40 -15.41 -0.25
C TYR A 250 -4.30 -16.18 0.74
N PRO A 251 -5.40 -16.84 0.35
CA PRO A 251 -6.17 -17.64 1.31
C PRO A 251 -5.53 -19.00 1.62
N GLY A 252 -4.79 -19.59 0.65
CA GLY A 252 -4.23 -20.93 0.80
C GLY A 252 -3.09 -21.04 1.82
N ILE A 253 -2.19 -20.05 1.88
CA ILE A 253 -1.11 -20.03 2.87
C ILE A 253 -1.57 -19.29 4.14
N ILE A 254 -2.10 -18.08 4.00
CA ILE A 254 -2.35 -17.20 5.15
C ILE A 254 -3.38 -17.80 6.11
N VAL A 255 -4.49 -18.29 5.59
CA VAL A 255 -5.57 -18.90 6.37
C VAL A 255 -5.49 -20.42 6.35
N GLY A 256 -5.12 -21.00 5.20
CA GLY A 256 -5.06 -22.44 5.02
C GLY A 256 -4.01 -23.14 5.88
N LEU A 257 -2.88 -22.49 6.17
CA LEU A 257 -1.85 -23.06 7.05
C LEU A 257 -2.34 -23.21 8.51
N PRO A 258 -2.92 -22.18 9.17
CA PRO A 258 -3.55 -22.35 10.47
C PRO A 258 -4.67 -23.40 10.49
N LYS A 259 -5.53 -23.45 9.46
CA LYS A 259 -6.55 -24.52 9.32
C LYS A 259 -5.94 -25.91 9.22
N LEU A 260 -4.78 -26.03 8.55
CA LEU A 260 -4.04 -27.30 8.52
C LEU A 260 -3.47 -27.66 9.91
N PHE A 261 -3.00 -26.67 10.69
CA PHE A 261 -2.56 -26.88 12.08
C PHE A 261 -3.72 -27.38 12.94
N GLN A 262 -4.91 -26.80 12.80
CA GLN A 262 -6.13 -27.22 13.48
C GLN A 262 -6.51 -28.67 13.11
N ALA A 263 -6.53 -28.99 11.82
CA ALA A 263 -6.91 -30.31 11.33
C ALA A 263 -5.96 -31.43 11.78
N VAL A 264 -4.66 -31.17 11.89
CA VAL A 264 -3.63 -32.10 12.36
C VAL A 264 -3.59 -32.17 13.90
N GLY A 265 -4.05 -31.12 14.58
CA GLY A 265 -4.04 -31.04 16.05
C GLY A 265 -2.67 -30.72 16.67
N SER A 266 -1.64 -30.45 15.85
CA SER A 266 -0.30 -30.07 16.33
C SER A 266 0.42 -29.13 15.37
N PRO A 267 0.53 -27.83 15.71
CA PRO A 267 1.27 -26.87 14.91
C PRO A 267 2.74 -27.27 14.69
N PHE A 268 3.38 -27.78 15.74
CA PHE A 268 4.79 -28.19 15.67
C PHE A 268 5.02 -29.35 14.70
N ILE A 269 4.21 -30.42 14.79
CA ILE A 269 4.33 -31.57 13.89
C ILE A 269 4.06 -31.16 12.45
N THR A 270 3.03 -30.35 12.21
CA THR A 270 2.67 -29.88 10.89
C THR A 270 3.78 -29.00 10.29
N ALA A 271 4.31 -28.05 11.06
CA ALA A 271 5.45 -27.21 10.61
C ALA A 271 6.68 -28.06 10.29
N LEU A 272 7.01 -29.06 11.13
CA LEU A 272 8.13 -29.97 10.88
C LEU A 272 7.93 -30.75 9.58
N VAL A 273 6.74 -31.30 9.35
CA VAL A 273 6.41 -32.05 8.13
C VAL A 273 6.53 -31.14 6.89
N ILE A 274 6.03 -29.91 6.96
CA ILE A 274 6.15 -28.92 5.87
C ILE A 274 7.63 -28.66 5.56
N VAL A 275 8.45 -28.38 6.56
CA VAL A 275 9.91 -28.16 6.40
C VAL A 275 10.58 -29.36 5.76
N LEU A 276 10.26 -30.57 6.20
CA LEU A 276 10.82 -31.81 5.63
C LEU A 276 10.39 -32.02 4.17
N VAL A 277 9.12 -31.79 3.85
CA VAL A 277 8.58 -31.93 2.49
C VAL A 277 9.21 -30.91 1.56
N LEU A 278 9.30 -29.64 1.96
CA LEU A 278 9.93 -28.59 1.16
C LEU A 278 11.43 -28.84 0.95
N SER A 279 12.15 -29.19 2.02
CA SER A 279 13.58 -29.51 1.95
C SER A 279 13.85 -30.71 1.04
N TYR A 280 13.07 -31.79 1.19
CA TYR A 280 13.16 -32.96 0.32
C TYR A 280 12.79 -32.61 -1.14
N GLY A 281 11.76 -31.80 -1.33
CA GLY A 281 11.32 -31.31 -2.64
C GLY A 281 12.44 -30.54 -3.35
N ILE A 282 13.08 -29.58 -2.67
CA ILE A 282 14.24 -28.84 -3.21
C ILE A 282 15.38 -29.79 -3.56
N TYR A 283 15.77 -30.67 -2.63
CA TYR A 283 16.84 -31.63 -2.83
C TYR A 283 16.57 -32.56 -4.03
N LYS A 284 15.38 -33.16 -4.11
CA LYS A 284 15.03 -34.12 -5.13
C LYS A 284 14.89 -33.50 -6.53
N THR A 285 14.27 -32.32 -6.60
CA THR A 285 14.12 -31.57 -7.87
C THR A 285 15.45 -31.06 -8.38
N HIS A 286 16.35 -30.65 -7.47
CA HIS A 286 17.73 -30.29 -7.82
C HIS A 286 18.49 -31.49 -8.42
N GLN A 287 18.47 -32.65 -7.74
CA GLN A 287 19.09 -33.86 -8.24
C GLN A 287 18.60 -34.31 -9.62
N ARG A 288 17.25 -34.21 -9.83
CA ARG A 288 16.60 -34.58 -11.08
C ARG A 288 16.66 -33.49 -12.15
N ARG A 289 17.33 -32.37 -11.89
CA ARG A 289 17.41 -31.20 -12.78
C ARG A 289 16.05 -30.67 -13.25
N MET A 290 15.03 -30.75 -12.39
CA MET A 290 13.69 -30.26 -12.64
C MET A 290 13.59 -28.77 -12.29
N GLY A 291 14.11 -27.90 -13.18
CA GLY A 291 14.33 -26.47 -12.89
C GLY A 291 13.06 -25.72 -12.44
N LEU A 292 11.90 -25.94 -13.10
CA LEU A 292 10.63 -25.30 -12.70
C LEU A 292 10.19 -25.72 -11.30
N ALA A 293 10.18 -27.04 -11.05
CA ALA A 293 9.76 -27.56 -9.75
C ALA A 293 10.73 -27.11 -8.64
N ASN A 294 12.03 -27.07 -8.92
CA ASN A 294 13.02 -26.59 -7.97
C ASN A 294 12.80 -25.10 -7.63
N LEU A 295 12.60 -24.25 -8.64
CA LEU A 295 12.28 -22.83 -8.45
C LEU A 295 10.98 -22.66 -7.65
N ALA A 296 9.92 -23.42 -7.97
CA ALA A 296 8.66 -23.38 -7.26
C ALA A 296 8.83 -23.75 -5.77
N PHE A 297 9.53 -24.86 -5.47
CA PHE A 297 9.82 -25.26 -4.08
C PHE A 297 10.62 -24.20 -3.32
N MET A 298 11.63 -23.60 -3.96
CA MET A 298 12.41 -22.50 -3.35
C MET A 298 11.52 -21.28 -3.07
N CYS A 299 10.69 -20.86 -4.04
CA CYS A 299 9.79 -19.73 -3.85
C CYS A 299 8.78 -19.98 -2.72
N VAL A 300 8.15 -21.15 -2.68
CA VAL A 300 7.23 -21.51 -1.59
C VAL A 300 7.95 -21.51 -0.25
N THR A 301 9.15 -22.08 -0.17
CA THR A 301 9.94 -22.10 1.08
C THR A 301 10.22 -20.70 1.61
N VAL A 302 10.67 -19.79 0.75
CA VAL A 302 11.00 -18.41 1.19
C VAL A 302 9.75 -17.59 1.52
N ILE A 303 8.60 -17.87 0.87
CA ILE A 303 7.31 -17.27 1.27
C ILE A 303 6.96 -17.70 2.70
N PHE A 304 7.08 -18.98 3.03
CA PHE A 304 6.83 -19.48 4.40
C PHE A 304 7.79 -18.86 5.42
N ILE A 305 9.07 -18.68 5.07
CA ILE A 305 10.04 -18.01 5.95
C ILE A 305 9.62 -16.56 6.22
N GLY A 306 9.20 -15.82 5.20
CA GLY A 306 8.70 -14.44 5.36
C GLY A 306 7.41 -14.38 6.18
N TYR A 307 6.47 -15.30 5.91
CA TYR A 307 5.21 -15.41 6.62
C TYR A 307 5.36 -15.82 8.10
N ALA A 308 6.47 -16.47 8.47
CA ALA A 308 6.72 -16.94 9.84
C ALA A 308 6.68 -15.80 10.89
N SER A 309 6.74 -14.52 10.47
CA SER A 309 6.51 -13.37 11.36
C SER A 309 5.15 -13.41 12.07
N TYR A 310 4.14 -14.07 11.49
CA TYR A 310 2.83 -14.26 12.13
C TYR A 310 2.86 -15.14 13.39
N ALA A 311 3.89 -15.95 13.58
CA ALA A 311 4.10 -16.66 14.84
C ALA A 311 4.23 -15.69 16.03
N LEU A 312 4.67 -14.45 15.78
CA LEU A 312 4.75 -13.41 16.82
C LEU A 312 3.36 -13.11 17.41
N VAL A 313 2.32 -13.00 16.58
CA VAL A 313 0.95 -12.72 17.03
C VAL A 313 0.49 -13.77 18.02
N PHE A 314 0.58 -15.06 17.63
CA PHE A 314 0.17 -16.19 18.44
C PHE A 314 0.96 -16.29 19.77
N VAL A 315 2.31 -16.14 19.70
CA VAL A 315 3.17 -16.23 20.88
C VAL A 315 2.96 -15.06 21.84
N ARG A 316 2.67 -13.87 21.32
CA ARG A 316 2.46 -12.69 22.16
C ARG A 316 1.09 -12.67 22.79
N SER A 317 0.03 -13.07 22.09
CA SER A 317 -1.31 -13.22 22.65
C SER A 317 -1.30 -14.18 23.84
N ALA A 318 -0.62 -15.32 23.75
CA ALA A 318 -0.48 -16.29 24.84
C ALA A 318 0.22 -15.74 26.13
N THR A 319 0.58 -14.45 26.15
CA THR A 319 1.17 -13.77 27.33
C THR A 319 0.27 -12.67 27.88
N ASP A 320 -0.97 -12.57 27.43
CA ASP A 320 -2.03 -11.64 27.86
C ASP A 320 -1.51 -10.18 27.93
N PRO A 321 -1.01 -9.58 26.81
CA PRO A 321 -0.52 -8.22 26.84
C PRO A 321 -1.68 -7.22 26.96
N PRO A 322 -1.46 -6.00 27.50
CA PRO A 322 -2.52 -4.99 27.65
C PRO A 322 -3.27 -4.62 26.37
N ILE A 323 -2.62 -4.70 25.21
CA ILE A 323 -3.25 -4.61 23.89
C ILE A 323 -3.18 -5.99 23.25
N ASP A 324 -4.28 -6.72 23.31
CA ASP A 324 -4.43 -8.07 22.73
C ASP A 324 -5.71 -8.15 21.91
N MET A 325 -5.63 -7.62 20.69
CA MET A 325 -6.81 -7.52 19.84
C MET A 325 -7.27 -8.91 19.37
N ASN A 326 -8.51 -9.25 19.71
CA ASN A 326 -9.15 -10.55 19.43
C ASN A 326 -8.59 -11.76 20.19
N ASP A 327 -7.62 -11.58 21.07
CA ASP A 327 -7.07 -12.66 21.92
C ASP A 327 -6.74 -13.95 21.11
N PRO A 328 -5.86 -13.87 20.08
CA PRO A 328 -5.58 -15.00 19.18
C PRO A 328 -4.59 -16.01 19.77
N ASP A 329 -4.80 -16.46 21.02
CA ASP A 329 -3.96 -17.39 21.76
C ASP A 329 -4.26 -18.86 21.46
N THR A 330 -5.44 -19.16 20.90
CA THR A 330 -5.79 -20.48 20.37
C THR A 330 -5.73 -20.51 18.84
N ILE A 331 -5.63 -21.71 18.25
CA ILE A 331 -5.63 -21.84 16.77
C ILE A 331 -6.95 -21.34 16.18
N GLU A 332 -8.06 -21.54 16.86
CA GLU A 332 -9.39 -21.13 16.40
C GLU A 332 -9.52 -19.60 16.38
N GLU A 333 -9.16 -18.94 17.46
CA GLU A 333 -9.16 -17.48 17.54
C GLU A 333 -8.12 -16.86 16.61
N PHE A 334 -6.97 -17.51 16.42
CA PHE A 334 -5.98 -17.06 15.44
C PHE A 334 -6.52 -17.16 14.00
N ILE A 335 -7.31 -18.17 13.65
CA ILE A 335 -7.99 -18.26 12.34
C ILE A 335 -9.01 -17.12 12.21
N SER A 336 -9.86 -16.93 13.22
CA SER A 336 -10.86 -15.85 13.27
C SER A 336 -10.19 -14.45 13.11
N TYR A 337 -9.06 -14.25 13.79
CA TYR A 337 -8.22 -13.05 13.66
C TYR A 337 -7.73 -12.82 12.22
N LEU A 338 -7.20 -13.85 11.56
CA LEU A 338 -6.71 -13.75 10.19
C LEU A 338 -7.84 -13.58 9.17
N GLU A 339 -9.00 -14.21 9.40
CA GLU A 339 -10.20 -14.08 8.58
C GLU A 339 -10.95 -12.76 8.85
N ARG A 340 -10.55 -12.00 9.89
CA ARG A 340 -11.15 -10.72 10.27
C ARG A 340 -12.64 -10.81 10.59
N GLU A 341 -13.08 -11.90 11.21
CA GLU A 341 -14.49 -12.18 11.46
C GLU A 341 -15.21 -11.10 12.27
N GLN A 342 -14.48 -10.36 13.15
CA GLN A 342 -15.07 -9.24 13.91
C GLN A 342 -15.66 -8.14 13.03
N TYR A 343 -15.24 -8.02 11.76
CA TYR A 343 -15.76 -7.01 10.83
C TYR A 343 -16.95 -7.49 10.01
N GLY A 344 -17.43 -8.71 10.27
CA GLY A 344 -18.52 -9.36 9.57
C GLY A 344 -18.11 -9.98 8.23
N ASP A 345 -18.96 -10.86 7.73
CA ASP A 345 -18.77 -11.52 6.43
C ASP A 345 -19.48 -10.72 5.32
N THR A 346 -18.71 -10.33 4.33
CA THR A 346 -19.21 -9.67 3.12
C THR A 346 -18.86 -10.51 1.90
N PRO A 347 -19.74 -11.46 1.50
CA PRO A 347 -19.50 -12.29 0.32
C PRO A 347 -19.23 -11.44 -0.92
N LEU A 348 -18.10 -11.67 -1.60
CA LEU A 348 -17.67 -10.83 -2.71
C LEU A 348 -18.53 -11.04 -3.97
N LEU A 349 -18.75 -12.30 -4.36
CA LEU A 349 -19.37 -12.63 -5.65
C LEU A 349 -20.88 -12.68 -5.61
N GLN A 350 -21.46 -13.27 -4.56
CA GLN A 350 -22.91 -13.48 -4.45
C GLN A 350 -23.37 -13.24 -3.01
N GLY A 351 -24.51 -12.59 -2.85
CA GLY A 351 -25.11 -12.34 -1.54
C GLY A 351 -26.34 -11.45 -1.66
N VAL A 352 -26.88 -11.06 -0.52
CA VAL A 352 -28.07 -10.20 -0.47
C VAL A 352 -27.77 -8.78 -0.95
N THR A 353 -28.76 -8.13 -1.52
CA THR A 353 -28.71 -6.71 -1.89
C THR A 353 -29.88 -5.93 -1.26
N TYR A 354 -29.83 -4.60 -1.38
CA TYR A 354 -30.89 -3.70 -0.97
C TYR A 354 -32.13 -3.94 -1.86
N ASP A 355 -33.28 -4.08 -1.21
CA ASP A 355 -34.56 -4.27 -1.86
C ASP A 355 -35.29 -2.91 -1.91
N ASP A 356 -35.42 -2.35 -3.10
CA ASP A 356 -36.05 -1.05 -3.34
C ASP A 356 -37.55 -1.04 -2.94
N ALA A 357 -38.22 -2.20 -2.95
CA ALA A 357 -39.62 -2.30 -2.54
C ALA A 357 -39.82 -2.22 -1.02
N THR A 358 -38.88 -2.74 -0.25
CA THR A 358 -38.93 -2.75 1.23
C THR A 358 -38.05 -1.71 1.89
N GLY A 359 -37.18 -1.04 1.15
CA GLY A 359 -36.24 -0.03 1.64
C GLY A 359 -35.18 -0.57 2.61
N ARG A 360 -34.79 -1.85 2.49
CA ARG A 360 -33.84 -2.48 3.43
C ARG A 360 -33.09 -3.66 2.83
N VAL A 361 -31.99 -4.06 3.48
CA VAL A 361 -31.28 -5.32 3.22
C VAL A 361 -31.77 -6.38 4.21
N ASN A 362 -32.27 -7.51 3.71
CA ASN A 362 -32.75 -8.61 4.53
C ASN A 362 -31.82 -9.82 4.38
N GLN A 363 -30.98 -10.08 5.40
CA GLN A 363 -30.01 -11.19 5.37
C GLN A 363 -30.65 -12.59 5.31
N ARG A 364 -31.87 -12.77 5.87
CA ARG A 364 -32.48 -14.08 5.98
C ARG A 364 -33.31 -14.48 4.77
N ASN A 365 -34.03 -13.52 4.17
CA ASN A 365 -35.00 -13.78 3.11
C ASN A 365 -34.83 -12.83 1.89
N GLY A 366 -33.73 -12.06 1.86
CA GLY A 366 -33.44 -11.14 0.75
C GLY A 366 -33.04 -11.89 -0.52
N GLU A 367 -33.27 -11.27 -1.65
CA GLU A 367 -32.83 -11.78 -2.93
C GLU A 367 -31.31 -11.81 -3.00
N SER A 368 -30.74 -12.96 -3.38
CA SER A 368 -29.29 -13.12 -3.54
C SER A 368 -28.91 -12.83 -4.99
N THR A 369 -28.13 -11.77 -5.20
CA THR A 369 -27.64 -11.33 -6.52
C THR A 369 -26.13 -11.51 -6.66
N LEU A 370 -25.66 -11.44 -7.89
CA LEU A 370 -24.24 -11.36 -8.19
C LEU A 370 -23.75 -9.93 -7.97
N PHE A 371 -22.44 -9.77 -7.72
CA PHE A 371 -21.78 -8.45 -7.71
C PHE A 371 -22.11 -7.64 -8.99
N PRO A 372 -22.34 -6.31 -8.91
CA PRO A 372 -22.26 -5.44 -7.73
C PRO A 372 -23.53 -5.49 -6.84
N ARG A 373 -23.42 -5.02 -5.59
CA ARG A 373 -24.53 -5.08 -4.62
C ARG A 373 -24.47 -3.94 -3.59
N ARG A 374 -25.64 -3.45 -3.19
CA ARG A 374 -25.86 -2.59 -2.03
C ARG A 374 -26.12 -3.48 -0.80
N HIS A 375 -25.07 -4.00 -0.18
CA HIS A 375 -25.11 -5.18 0.70
C HIS A 375 -25.18 -4.89 2.20
N SER A 376 -24.95 -3.64 2.64
CA SER A 376 -24.84 -3.33 4.07
C SER A 376 -26.18 -3.46 4.80
N VAL A 377 -26.15 -4.15 5.92
CA VAL A 377 -27.32 -4.35 6.81
C VAL A 377 -27.51 -3.19 7.79
N ASP A 378 -26.59 -2.25 7.86
CA ASP A 378 -26.71 -1.07 8.71
C ASP A 378 -27.82 -0.15 8.18
N PRO A 379 -28.86 0.13 8.99
CA PRO A 379 -29.96 1.00 8.58
C PRO A 379 -29.52 2.41 8.18
N GLN A 380 -28.42 2.93 8.71
CA GLN A 380 -27.91 4.25 8.36
C GLN A 380 -27.48 4.31 6.89
N HIS A 381 -27.01 3.20 6.32
CA HIS A 381 -26.58 3.10 4.93
C HIS A 381 -27.76 3.08 3.94
N TRP A 382 -28.94 2.66 4.38
CA TRP A 382 -30.10 2.49 3.49
C TRP A 382 -30.57 3.82 2.90
N ASN A 383 -30.51 4.92 3.66
CA ASN A 383 -30.83 6.27 3.14
C ASN A 383 -29.89 6.71 2.01
N VAL A 384 -28.68 6.16 1.95
CA VAL A 384 -27.76 6.40 0.85
C VAL A 384 -28.10 5.49 -0.34
N TYR A 385 -28.41 4.21 -0.07
CA TYR A 385 -28.81 3.27 -1.11
C TYR A 385 -30.08 3.66 -1.85
N GLU A 386 -31.03 4.28 -1.17
CA GLU A 386 -32.29 4.80 -1.75
C GLU A 386 -32.06 5.85 -2.85
N ARG A 387 -30.90 6.49 -2.88
CA ARG A 387 -30.55 7.52 -3.88
C ARG A 387 -30.15 6.94 -5.24
N TYR A 388 -29.99 5.64 -5.34
CA TYR A 388 -29.50 4.94 -6.52
C TYR A 388 -30.57 3.99 -7.05
N ASP A 389 -30.85 4.07 -8.34
CA ASP A 389 -31.87 3.26 -9.01
C ASP A 389 -31.45 1.79 -9.17
N SER A 390 -30.16 1.46 -9.00
CA SER A 390 -29.65 0.10 -9.15
C SER A 390 -28.32 -0.13 -8.43
N ASP A 391 -27.98 -1.41 -8.21
CA ASP A 391 -26.67 -1.82 -7.68
C ASP A 391 -25.52 -1.42 -8.61
N LEU A 392 -25.75 -1.43 -9.93
CA LEU A 392 -24.74 -1.01 -10.90
C LEU A 392 -24.47 0.49 -10.84
N GLU A 393 -25.51 1.31 -10.69
CA GLU A 393 -25.36 2.75 -10.54
C GLU A 393 -24.60 3.09 -9.25
N PHE A 394 -24.97 2.49 -8.12
CA PHE A 394 -24.24 2.64 -6.87
C PHE A 394 -22.77 2.26 -7.02
N PHE A 395 -22.47 1.16 -7.71
CA PHE A 395 -21.10 0.73 -7.97
C PHE A 395 -20.31 1.74 -8.80
N LEU A 396 -20.88 2.22 -9.89
CA LEU A 396 -20.18 3.13 -10.80
C LEU A 396 -20.01 4.53 -10.19
N ASP A 397 -21.07 5.07 -9.58
CA ASP A 397 -21.05 6.43 -9.04
C ASP A 397 -20.39 6.49 -7.65
N TYR A 398 -20.84 5.68 -6.70
CA TYR A 398 -20.30 5.71 -5.36
C TYR A 398 -18.98 4.96 -5.24
N GLN A 399 -18.93 3.66 -5.59
CA GLN A 399 -17.74 2.86 -5.31
C GLN A 399 -16.58 3.20 -6.24
N ILE A 400 -16.81 3.40 -7.54
CA ILE A 400 -15.75 3.82 -8.47
C ILE A 400 -15.58 5.36 -8.43
N GLY A 401 -16.64 6.12 -8.64
CA GLY A 401 -16.59 7.58 -8.77
C GLY A 401 -16.11 8.25 -7.47
N TYR A 402 -16.89 8.08 -6.40
CA TYR A 402 -16.63 8.76 -5.13
C TYR A 402 -15.48 8.11 -4.34
N MET A 403 -15.40 6.76 -4.26
CA MET A 403 -14.41 6.07 -3.42
C MET A 403 -13.07 5.78 -4.09
N TYR A 404 -12.91 6.02 -5.41
CA TYR A 404 -11.62 5.85 -6.09
C TYR A 404 -11.25 7.01 -6.99
N VAL A 405 -12.11 7.39 -7.97
CA VAL A 405 -11.77 8.45 -8.95
C VAL A 405 -11.56 9.79 -8.24
N ARG A 406 -12.39 10.13 -7.26
CA ARG A 406 -12.23 11.32 -6.43
C ARG A 406 -10.86 11.37 -5.76
N TYR A 407 -10.40 10.29 -5.13
CA TYR A 407 -9.08 10.21 -4.50
C TYR A 407 -7.93 10.26 -5.51
N PHE A 408 -8.12 9.63 -6.67
CA PHE A 408 -7.15 9.71 -7.76
C PHE A 408 -6.98 11.15 -8.24
N LEU A 409 -8.07 11.87 -8.40
CA LEU A 409 -8.06 13.26 -8.82
C LEU A 409 -7.55 14.22 -7.74
N TRP A 410 -7.73 13.92 -6.44
CA TRP A 410 -7.05 14.67 -5.37
C TRP A 410 -5.54 14.70 -5.55
N ASN A 411 -4.96 13.58 -5.92
CA ASN A 411 -3.51 13.47 -6.08
C ASN A 411 -2.97 14.16 -7.35
N PHE A 412 -3.80 14.29 -8.42
CA PHE A 412 -3.29 14.70 -9.74
C PHE A 412 -4.04 15.84 -10.41
N SER A 413 -5.15 16.30 -9.85
CA SER A 413 -5.92 17.45 -10.34
C SER A 413 -6.02 18.56 -9.30
N GLY A 414 -6.40 18.20 -8.08
CA GLY A 414 -6.52 19.07 -6.92
C GLY A 414 -7.63 18.65 -5.98
N ARG A 415 -7.61 19.17 -4.75
CA ARG A 415 -8.49 18.84 -3.65
C ARG A 415 -9.16 20.09 -3.09
N ALA A 416 -10.47 20.05 -2.84
CA ALA A 416 -11.22 21.21 -2.37
C ALA A 416 -10.90 21.59 -0.91
N SER A 417 -10.69 20.61 -0.03
CA SER A 417 -10.28 20.77 1.38
C SER A 417 -9.97 19.42 2.03
N ASP A 418 -9.54 19.39 3.29
CA ASP A 418 -9.35 18.21 4.13
C ASP A 418 -10.63 17.74 4.85
N VAL A 419 -11.72 18.48 4.72
CA VAL A 419 -13.03 18.09 5.25
C VAL A 419 -13.45 16.75 4.63
N GLN A 420 -13.95 15.85 5.47
CA GLN A 420 -14.41 14.54 4.99
C GLN A 420 -15.51 14.70 3.94
N GLY A 421 -15.36 13.99 2.82
CA GLY A 421 -16.26 14.08 1.69
C GLY A 421 -15.91 15.19 0.69
N ALA A 422 -14.83 15.96 0.90
CA ALA A 422 -14.44 17.02 -0.03
C ALA A 422 -14.28 16.52 -1.47
N ASP A 423 -14.74 17.34 -2.41
CA ASP A 423 -14.62 17.04 -3.84
C ASP A 423 -13.19 17.25 -4.37
N TRP A 424 -12.93 16.69 -5.54
CA TRP A 424 -11.77 17.05 -6.34
C TRP A 424 -12.02 18.35 -7.12
N ILE A 425 -10.97 19.08 -7.43
CA ILE A 425 -11.04 20.32 -8.21
C ILE A 425 -9.90 20.40 -9.22
N THR A 426 -10.06 21.28 -10.20
CA THR A 426 -8.99 21.62 -11.15
C THR A 426 -8.37 22.98 -10.86
N GLY A 427 -9.11 23.90 -10.25
CA GLY A 427 -8.79 25.32 -10.13
C GLY A 427 -9.00 26.09 -11.44
N ILE A 428 -9.53 25.45 -12.49
CA ILE A 428 -9.81 26.09 -13.78
C ILE A 428 -11.24 26.62 -13.77
N PRO A 429 -11.46 27.94 -13.95
CA PRO A 429 -12.80 28.52 -13.94
C PRO A 429 -13.75 27.82 -14.92
N GLY A 430 -14.91 27.40 -14.43
CA GLY A 430 -15.94 26.75 -15.23
C GLY A 430 -15.85 25.23 -15.30
N LEU A 431 -14.74 24.59 -14.87
CA LEU A 431 -14.63 23.13 -14.79
C LEU A 431 -15.02 22.57 -13.43
N ASP A 432 -14.97 23.36 -12.37
CA ASP A 432 -15.20 22.92 -10.98
C ASP A 432 -16.67 23.13 -10.52
N GLN A 433 -17.63 23.21 -11.47
CA GLN A 433 -19.06 23.40 -11.16
C GLN A 433 -19.72 22.21 -10.47
N HIS A 434 -19.08 21.04 -10.54
CA HIS A 434 -19.52 19.81 -9.88
C HIS A 434 -19.18 19.80 -8.37
N ALA A 435 -18.17 20.57 -7.97
CA ALA A 435 -17.70 20.62 -6.60
C ALA A 435 -18.52 21.59 -5.76
N ASP A 436 -19.03 21.10 -4.62
CA ASP A 436 -19.53 21.99 -3.58
C ASP A 436 -18.33 22.58 -2.85
N LEU A 437 -17.95 23.80 -3.22
CA LEU A 437 -16.80 24.48 -2.64
C LEU A 437 -17.18 25.12 -1.30
N PRO A 438 -16.83 24.49 -0.17
CA PRO A 438 -17.13 25.06 1.14
C PRO A 438 -16.43 26.40 1.32
N THR A 439 -17.08 27.31 2.05
CA THR A 439 -16.40 28.52 2.52
C THR A 439 -15.40 28.13 3.58
N LEU A 440 -14.12 28.14 3.23
CA LEU A 440 -13.03 27.76 4.12
C LEU A 440 -12.89 28.79 5.24
N GLN A 441 -13.10 28.36 6.47
CA GLN A 441 -13.13 29.24 7.64
C GLN A 441 -11.81 29.23 8.40
N THR A 442 -11.23 28.06 8.59
CA THR A 442 -10.00 27.88 9.37
C THR A 442 -8.74 27.97 8.50
N PRO A 443 -7.57 28.27 9.08
CA PRO A 443 -6.30 28.18 8.36
C PRO A 443 -6.04 26.78 7.76
N SER A 444 -6.31 25.72 8.52
CA SER A 444 -6.13 24.33 8.06
C SER A 444 -6.97 24.01 6.83
N GLU A 445 -8.26 24.39 6.81
CA GLU A 445 -9.12 24.20 5.62
C GLU A 445 -8.58 24.96 4.39
N LYS A 446 -7.97 26.13 4.59
CA LYS A 446 -7.39 26.91 3.48
C LYS A 446 -6.10 26.29 2.96
N GLU A 447 -5.24 25.81 3.84
CA GLU A 447 -3.98 25.16 3.50
C GLU A 447 -4.20 23.81 2.81
N SER A 448 -5.28 23.10 3.14
CA SER A 448 -5.63 21.81 2.54
C SER A 448 -6.32 21.90 1.18
N ARG A 449 -6.63 23.10 0.69
CA ARG A 449 -7.12 23.33 -0.68
C ARG A 449 -5.96 23.36 -1.66
N ASN A 450 -5.79 22.29 -2.41
CA ASN A 450 -4.69 22.10 -3.34
C ASN A 450 -5.17 22.20 -4.78
N VAL A 451 -4.51 23.02 -5.60
CA VAL A 451 -4.89 23.29 -6.98
C VAL A 451 -3.73 23.01 -7.93
N TYR A 452 -3.86 21.98 -8.77
CA TYR A 452 -2.78 21.61 -9.70
C TYR A 452 -3.10 21.91 -11.16
N PHE A 453 -4.25 22.53 -11.47
CA PHE A 453 -4.71 22.83 -12.83
C PHE A 453 -4.75 21.57 -13.73
N ALA A 454 -4.96 20.40 -13.12
CA ALA A 454 -4.90 19.08 -13.75
C ALA A 454 -3.57 18.81 -14.51
N LEU A 455 -2.51 19.58 -14.30
CA LEU A 455 -1.23 19.42 -15.02
C LEU A 455 -0.59 18.04 -14.78
N PRO A 456 -0.51 17.51 -13.53
CA PRO A 456 -0.02 16.16 -13.29
C PRO A 456 -0.87 15.09 -13.98
N LEU A 457 -2.19 15.25 -13.98
CA LEU A 457 -3.15 14.37 -14.65
C LEU A 457 -2.89 14.31 -16.15
N LEU A 458 -2.83 15.47 -16.80
CA LEU A 458 -2.61 15.57 -18.25
C LEU A 458 -1.25 15.02 -18.66
N LEU A 459 -0.20 15.32 -17.88
CA LEU A 459 1.15 14.80 -18.13
C LEU A 459 1.21 13.28 -17.99
N GLY A 460 0.53 12.72 -16.97
CA GLY A 460 0.45 11.28 -16.75
C GLY A 460 -0.35 10.55 -17.85
N LEU A 461 -1.49 11.10 -18.26
CA LEU A 461 -2.27 10.57 -19.40
C LEU A 461 -1.46 10.59 -20.69
N PHE A 462 -0.82 11.73 -21.01
CA PHE A 462 0.09 11.81 -22.15
C PHE A 462 1.21 10.76 -22.06
N GLY A 463 1.79 10.58 -20.86
CA GLY A 463 2.82 9.59 -20.62
C GLY A 463 2.33 8.16 -20.81
N ALA A 464 1.10 7.86 -20.42
CA ALA A 464 0.48 6.55 -20.67
C ALA A 464 0.37 6.28 -22.18
N PHE A 465 -0.23 7.20 -22.94
CA PHE A 465 -0.33 7.08 -24.41
C PHE A 465 1.04 6.93 -25.06
N TYR A 466 2.01 7.76 -24.64
CA TYR A 466 3.37 7.72 -25.17
C TYR A 466 4.04 6.38 -24.89
N HIS A 467 3.88 5.83 -23.67
CA HIS A 467 4.41 4.53 -23.27
C HIS A 467 3.82 3.38 -24.09
N PHE A 468 2.49 3.37 -24.29
CA PHE A 468 1.82 2.37 -25.13
C PHE A 468 2.33 2.44 -26.59
N GLY A 469 2.61 3.62 -27.10
CA GLY A 469 3.18 3.79 -28.45
C GLY A 469 4.64 3.33 -28.57
N ARG A 470 5.43 3.33 -27.48
CA ARG A 470 6.86 2.98 -27.50
C ARG A 470 7.16 1.55 -27.04
N ASP A 471 6.50 1.10 -25.98
CA ASP A 471 6.67 -0.25 -25.39
C ASP A 471 5.35 -0.72 -24.78
N TRP A 472 4.41 -1.13 -25.63
CA TRP A 472 3.07 -1.52 -25.20
C TRP A 472 3.07 -2.67 -24.16
N ARG A 473 4.05 -3.57 -24.20
CA ARG A 473 4.14 -4.72 -23.27
C ARG A 473 4.34 -4.24 -21.83
N ARG A 474 5.28 -3.32 -21.63
CA ARG A 474 5.52 -2.74 -20.30
C ARG A 474 4.48 -1.72 -19.93
N ALA A 475 3.98 -0.95 -20.90
CA ALA A 475 2.84 -0.05 -20.69
C ALA A 475 1.61 -0.82 -20.19
N PHE A 476 1.31 -1.97 -20.79
CA PHE A 476 0.22 -2.84 -20.36
C PHE A 476 0.48 -3.44 -18.97
N SER A 477 1.72 -3.82 -18.66
CA SER A 477 2.07 -4.30 -17.30
C SER A 477 1.86 -3.20 -16.25
N VAL A 478 2.26 -1.95 -16.52
CA VAL A 478 2.01 -0.79 -15.66
C VAL A 478 0.51 -0.50 -15.55
N PHE A 479 -0.24 -0.63 -16.66
CA PHE A 479 -1.69 -0.48 -16.65
C PHE A 479 -2.37 -1.53 -15.75
N VAL A 480 -1.93 -2.78 -15.80
CA VAL A 480 -2.47 -3.83 -14.92
C VAL A 480 -2.12 -3.55 -13.46
N LEU A 481 -0.92 -3.06 -13.16
CA LEU A 481 -0.56 -2.62 -11.81
C LEU A 481 -1.48 -1.48 -11.35
N PHE A 482 -1.65 -0.44 -12.16
CA PHE A 482 -2.55 0.69 -11.90
C PHE A 482 -3.99 0.23 -11.65
N PHE A 483 -4.51 -0.63 -12.53
CA PHE A 483 -5.88 -1.10 -12.47
C PHE A 483 -6.15 -1.99 -11.24
N ILE A 484 -5.27 -2.95 -10.97
CA ILE A 484 -5.46 -3.90 -9.86
C ILE A 484 -5.28 -3.23 -8.51
N THR A 485 -4.31 -2.33 -8.36
CA THR A 485 -4.10 -1.58 -7.12
C THR A 485 -5.04 -0.35 -6.96
N GLY A 486 -5.89 -0.09 -7.94
CA GLY A 486 -6.97 0.89 -7.93
C GLY A 486 -8.34 0.20 -7.93
N ILE A 487 -8.91 0.03 -9.11
CA ILE A 487 -10.25 -0.55 -9.28
C ILE A 487 -10.33 -1.99 -8.74
N GLY A 488 -9.26 -2.78 -8.85
CA GLY A 488 -9.22 -4.11 -8.25
C GLY A 488 -9.44 -4.09 -6.73
N ILE A 489 -8.94 -3.07 -6.04
CA ILE A 489 -9.18 -2.87 -4.59
C ILE A 489 -10.63 -2.44 -4.34
N VAL A 490 -11.22 -1.57 -5.17
CA VAL A 490 -12.65 -1.21 -5.08
C VAL A 490 -13.53 -2.47 -5.13
N LEU A 491 -13.25 -3.35 -6.10
CA LEU A 491 -13.97 -4.63 -6.25
C LEU A 491 -13.81 -5.51 -5.00
N TYR A 492 -12.59 -5.62 -4.48
CA TYR A 492 -12.30 -6.46 -3.30
C TYR A 492 -12.93 -5.92 -2.02
N LEU A 493 -12.84 -4.61 -1.77
CA LEU A 493 -13.37 -4.00 -0.56
C LEU A 493 -14.90 -3.93 -0.56
N ASN A 494 -15.52 -3.83 -1.73
CA ASN A 494 -16.98 -3.71 -1.88
C ASN A 494 -17.59 -2.73 -0.84
N GLN A 495 -17.04 -1.51 -0.77
CA GLN A 495 -17.26 -0.59 0.34
C GLN A 495 -18.72 -0.16 0.46
N SER A 496 -19.23 -0.22 1.68
CA SER A 496 -20.50 0.39 2.07
C SER A 496 -20.40 1.92 2.17
N PRO A 497 -21.52 2.65 2.16
CA PRO A 497 -21.54 4.09 2.41
C PRO A 497 -21.02 4.47 3.81
N MET A 498 -20.87 5.77 4.04
CA MET A 498 -20.58 6.37 5.35
C MET A 498 -19.34 5.78 6.04
N GLN A 499 -18.23 5.70 5.28
CA GLN A 499 -16.95 5.26 5.85
C GLN A 499 -16.50 6.23 6.97
N PRO A 500 -15.94 5.72 8.07
CA PRO A 500 -15.54 6.54 9.23
C PRO A 500 -14.42 7.54 8.93
N ARG A 501 -13.62 7.27 7.90
CA ARG A 501 -12.54 8.14 7.39
C ARG A 501 -12.35 7.98 5.90
N GLU A 502 -11.63 8.91 5.28
CA GLU A 502 -11.20 8.82 3.89
C GLU A 502 -10.27 7.61 3.67
N ARG A 503 -10.47 6.89 2.56
CA ARG A 503 -9.77 5.63 2.24
C ARG A 503 -8.72 5.76 1.14
N HIS A 504 -8.27 6.98 0.82
CA HIS A 504 -7.31 7.27 -0.25
C HIS A 504 -5.99 6.47 -0.14
N TYR A 505 -5.56 6.19 1.09
CA TYR A 505 -4.35 5.40 1.38
C TYR A 505 -4.39 3.96 0.83
N SER A 506 -5.57 3.39 0.66
CA SER A 506 -5.73 2.04 0.09
C SER A 506 -5.30 1.96 -1.37
N TYR A 507 -5.30 3.07 -2.09
CA TYR A 507 -5.06 3.15 -3.53
C TYR A 507 -3.66 3.69 -3.90
N VAL A 508 -2.76 3.88 -2.94
CA VAL A 508 -1.42 4.45 -3.16
C VAL A 508 -0.61 3.65 -4.20
N GLY A 509 -0.83 2.34 -4.30
CA GLY A 509 -0.23 1.51 -5.35
C GLY A 509 -0.63 1.93 -6.77
N SER A 510 -1.88 2.35 -6.97
CA SER A 510 -2.37 2.90 -8.24
C SER A 510 -1.75 4.28 -8.53
N PHE A 511 -1.64 5.12 -7.51
CA PHE A 511 -1.03 6.45 -7.64
C PHE A 511 0.47 6.34 -7.94
N PHE A 512 1.16 5.37 -7.34
CA PHE A 512 2.53 5.00 -7.69
C PHE A 512 2.65 4.60 -9.18
N ALA A 513 1.78 3.73 -9.66
CA ALA A 513 1.79 3.30 -11.05
C ALA A 513 1.52 4.47 -12.03
N PHE A 514 0.60 5.37 -11.69
CA PHE A 514 0.32 6.57 -12.49
C PHE A 514 1.50 7.55 -12.50
N SER A 515 2.22 7.69 -11.39
CA SER A 515 3.40 8.56 -11.30
C SER A 515 4.55 8.09 -12.20
N LEU A 516 4.63 6.79 -12.52
CA LEU A 516 5.54 6.30 -13.55
C LEU A 516 5.22 6.93 -14.91
N TRP A 517 3.93 7.10 -15.25
CA TRP A 517 3.52 7.75 -16.47
C TRP A 517 3.73 9.27 -16.46
N ILE A 518 3.63 9.93 -15.29
CA ILE A 518 4.01 11.35 -15.19
C ILE A 518 5.47 11.53 -15.61
N GLY A 519 6.37 10.70 -15.10
CA GLY A 519 7.78 10.75 -15.50
C GLY A 519 8.02 10.40 -16.97
N ILE A 520 7.32 9.39 -17.49
CA ILE A 520 7.38 9.00 -18.90
C ILE A 520 6.82 10.10 -19.79
N GLY A 521 5.76 10.80 -19.36
CA GLY A 521 5.19 11.96 -20.06
C GLY A 521 6.18 13.11 -20.19
N ALA A 522 6.87 13.43 -19.10
CA ALA A 522 7.98 14.40 -19.15
C ALA A 522 9.05 13.97 -20.16
N GLY A 523 9.44 12.70 -20.14
CA GLY A 523 10.36 12.14 -21.13
C GLY A 523 9.86 12.22 -22.56
N GLY A 524 8.56 12.01 -22.79
CA GLY A 524 7.92 12.14 -24.08
C GLY A 524 7.98 13.58 -24.63
N ILE A 525 7.67 14.58 -23.79
CA ILE A 525 7.80 16.00 -24.17
C ILE A 525 9.25 16.33 -24.52
N LEU A 526 10.20 15.94 -23.68
CA LEU A 526 11.62 16.16 -23.91
C LEU A 526 12.10 15.47 -25.19
N GLN A 527 11.62 14.26 -25.48
CA GLN A 527 11.96 13.55 -26.72
C GLN A 527 11.43 14.30 -27.95
N MET A 528 10.21 14.84 -27.91
CA MET A 528 9.67 15.64 -29.01
C MET A 528 10.50 16.90 -29.27
N VAL A 529 10.91 17.62 -28.20
CA VAL A 529 11.81 18.77 -28.31
C VAL A 529 13.16 18.39 -28.90
N TYR A 530 13.73 17.27 -28.44
CA TYR A 530 14.99 16.73 -28.93
C TYR A 530 14.92 16.40 -30.43
N ASP A 531 13.88 15.69 -30.85
CA ASP A 531 13.69 15.26 -32.23
C ASP A 531 13.46 16.48 -33.16
N ALA A 532 12.71 17.49 -32.71
CA ALA A 532 12.46 18.71 -33.48
C ALA A 532 13.75 19.55 -33.69
N LEU A 533 14.69 19.49 -32.77
CA LEU A 533 15.93 20.26 -32.82
C LEU A 533 17.13 19.50 -33.36
N ARG A 534 16.99 18.18 -33.59
CA ARG A 534 18.08 17.27 -33.91
C ARG A 534 18.91 17.72 -35.14
N ASP A 535 18.23 18.13 -36.18
CA ASP A 535 18.83 18.53 -37.46
C ASP A 535 18.87 20.04 -37.67
N ALA A 536 18.17 20.83 -36.83
CA ALA A 536 17.98 22.26 -37.00
C ALA A 536 18.85 23.14 -36.09
N ALA A 537 19.44 22.57 -35.01
CA ALA A 537 20.12 23.33 -33.98
C ALA A 537 21.48 22.74 -33.58
N SER A 538 22.36 23.59 -33.04
CA SER A 538 23.65 23.15 -32.48
C SER A 538 23.44 22.26 -31.26
N ASN A 539 24.39 21.39 -30.94
CA ASN A 539 24.36 20.55 -29.75
C ASN A 539 24.16 21.34 -28.45
N THR A 540 24.72 22.54 -28.38
CA THR A 540 24.56 23.45 -27.24
C THR A 540 23.13 23.94 -27.13
N THR A 541 22.50 24.36 -28.24
CA THR A 541 21.10 24.76 -28.27
C THR A 541 20.16 23.61 -27.92
N GLN A 542 20.41 22.43 -28.48
CA GLN A 542 19.62 21.23 -28.12
C GLN A 542 19.68 20.94 -26.61
N MET A 543 20.87 20.95 -26.03
CA MET A 543 21.05 20.71 -24.61
C MET A 543 20.40 21.79 -23.74
N ALA A 544 20.57 23.06 -24.09
CA ALA A 544 19.94 24.17 -23.39
C ALA A 544 18.40 24.07 -23.45
N SER A 545 17.85 23.72 -24.62
CA SER A 545 16.40 23.51 -24.77
C SER A 545 15.89 22.33 -23.97
N LEU A 546 16.62 21.19 -23.94
CA LEU A 546 16.26 20.05 -23.10
C LEU A 546 16.25 20.39 -21.62
N LEU A 547 17.30 21.05 -21.12
CA LEU A 547 17.39 21.46 -19.73
C LEU A 547 16.33 22.48 -19.36
N GLY A 548 16.09 23.49 -20.25
CA GLY A 548 15.04 24.50 -20.06
C GLY A 548 13.64 23.88 -20.03
N THR A 549 13.32 23.02 -20.99
CA THR A 549 12.03 22.29 -21.00
C THR A 549 11.88 21.39 -19.78
N GLY A 550 12.94 20.65 -19.41
CA GLY A 550 12.93 19.80 -18.21
C GLY A 550 12.69 20.60 -16.93
N LEU A 551 13.30 21.76 -16.80
CA LEU A 551 13.08 22.68 -15.68
C LEU A 551 11.66 23.23 -15.66
N LEU A 552 11.11 23.62 -16.81
CA LEU A 552 9.73 24.10 -16.92
C LEU A 552 8.72 23.02 -16.50
N VAL A 553 8.88 21.79 -16.99
CA VAL A 553 8.02 20.66 -16.60
C VAL A 553 8.17 20.34 -15.09
N PHE A 554 9.40 20.42 -14.57
CA PHE A 554 9.65 20.22 -13.15
C PHE A 554 8.97 21.27 -12.27
N ILE A 555 9.07 22.55 -12.64
CA ILE A 555 8.41 23.65 -11.90
C ILE A 555 6.89 23.53 -12.00
N ALA A 556 6.37 23.28 -13.21
CA ALA A 556 4.93 23.27 -13.47
C ALA A 556 4.19 22.05 -12.86
N VAL A 557 4.88 20.93 -12.62
CA VAL A 557 4.22 19.73 -12.09
C VAL A 557 4.75 19.42 -10.68
N PRO A 558 5.88 18.74 -10.46
CA PRO A 558 6.26 18.38 -9.09
C PRO A 558 6.59 19.59 -8.20
N GLY A 559 7.16 20.65 -8.78
CA GLY A 559 7.46 21.87 -8.03
C GLY A 559 6.21 22.58 -7.53
N TRP A 560 5.20 22.71 -8.40
CA TRP A 560 3.91 23.29 -8.03
C TRP A 560 3.17 22.43 -7.01
N MET A 561 3.10 21.11 -7.23
CA MET A 561 2.52 20.17 -6.25
C MET A 561 3.18 20.28 -4.88
N ALA A 562 4.51 20.41 -4.83
CA ALA A 562 5.25 20.56 -3.58
C ALA A 562 4.84 21.82 -2.80
N LEU A 563 4.65 22.94 -3.52
CA LEU A 563 4.24 24.22 -2.91
C LEU A 563 2.81 24.16 -2.38
N GLU A 564 1.88 23.59 -3.14
CA GLU A 564 0.47 23.47 -2.75
C GLU A 564 0.27 22.52 -1.55
N ASN A 565 1.04 21.42 -1.47
CA ASN A 565 0.85 20.38 -0.47
C ASN A 565 1.70 20.57 0.80
N TYR A 566 2.63 21.51 0.85
CA TYR A 566 3.57 21.59 1.96
C TYR A 566 2.86 21.90 3.29
N GLY A 567 2.00 22.91 3.32
CA GLY A 567 1.29 23.33 4.54
C GLY A 567 0.39 22.24 5.12
N ASP A 568 -0.38 21.58 4.25
CA ASP A 568 -1.29 20.49 4.63
C ASP A 568 -0.57 19.24 5.18
N HIS A 569 0.65 19.00 4.73
CA HIS A 569 1.43 17.81 5.11
C HIS A 569 2.52 18.07 6.14
N ASP A 570 2.73 19.32 6.56
CA ASP A 570 3.67 19.65 7.64
C ASP A 570 3.08 19.31 9.01
N ARG A 571 3.58 18.23 9.60
CA ARG A 571 3.19 17.77 10.94
C ARG A 571 4.27 17.98 11.99
N SER A 572 5.32 18.73 11.66
CA SER A 572 6.49 18.89 12.52
C SER A 572 6.18 19.51 13.89
N GLU A 573 5.07 20.23 14.01
CA GLU A 573 4.59 20.87 15.24
C GLU A 573 3.26 20.28 15.76
N ASN A 574 2.80 19.12 15.23
CA ASN A 574 1.52 18.55 15.61
C ASN A 574 1.64 17.67 16.87
N TYR A 575 1.39 18.27 18.02
CA TYR A 575 1.31 17.60 19.32
C TYR A 575 -0.13 17.36 19.79
N VAL A 576 -1.13 17.81 19.03
CA VAL A 576 -2.56 17.78 19.42
C VAL A 576 -3.02 16.39 19.88
N PRO A 577 -2.75 15.27 19.16
CA PRO A 577 -3.23 13.96 19.59
C PRO A 577 -2.64 13.52 20.95
N ARG A 578 -1.36 13.79 21.18
CA ARG A 578 -0.67 13.47 22.44
C ARG A 578 -1.19 14.32 23.59
N ASP A 579 -1.28 15.63 23.41
CA ASP A 579 -1.67 16.55 24.48
C ASP A 579 -3.16 16.39 24.82
N TYR A 580 -4.02 16.13 23.82
CA TYR A 580 -5.41 15.78 24.04
C TYR A 580 -5.55 14.51 24.90
N ALA A 581 -4.85 13.45 24.56
CA ALA A 581 -4.85 12.20 25.31
C ALA A 581 -4.27 12.38 26.72
N HIS A 582 -3.20 13.16 26.87
CA HIS A 582 -2.59 13.48 28.16
C HIS A 582 -3.58 14.22 29.07
N ASN A 583 -4.31 15.20 28.53
CA ASN A 583 -5.32 15.95 29.28
C ASN A 583 -6.50 15.05 29.70
N MET A 584 -6.96 14.15 28.82
CA MET A 584 -8.02 13.18 29.16
C MET A 584 -7.61 12.28 30.33
N LEU A 585 -6.42 11.67 30.28
CA LEU A 585 -5.92 10.81 31.36
C LEU A 585 -5.79 11.56 32.68
N ASN A 586 -5.21 12.77 32.66
CA ASN A 586 -5.01 13.55 33.88
C ASN A 586 -6.29 14.21 34.43
N SER A 587 -7.37 14.25 33.65
CA SER A 587 -8.69 14.70 34.11
C SER A 587 -9.50 13.58 34.80
N THR A 588 -9.00 12.33 34.77
CA THR A 588 -9.66 11.18 35.37
C THR A 588 -9.18 11.00 36.81
N GLU A 589 -10.08 10.64 37.73
CA GLU A 589 -9.76 10.31 39.13
C GLU A 589 -8.75 9.16 39.22
N GLU A 590 -8.05 9.05 40.31
CA GLU A 590 -7.10 7.97 40.57
C GLU A 590 -7.82 6.62 40.57
N ASN A 591 -7.27 5.62 39.83
CA ASN A 591 -7.87 4.30 39.57
C ASN A 591 -9.25 4.38 38.87
N GLY A 592 -9.52 5.48 38.18
CA GLY A 592 -10.79 5.68 37.47
C GLY A 592 -10.92 4.85 36.19
N VAL A 593 -12.15 4.82 35.65
CA VAL A 593 -12.47 4.20 34.38
C VAL A 593 -12.81 5.29 33.37
N LEU A 594 -12.09 5.34 32.25
CA LEU A 594 -12.29 6.31 31.18
C LEU A 594 -12.91 5.62 29.96
N PHE A 595 -14.15 5.98 29.62
CA PHE A 595 -14.83 5.47 28.43
C PHE A 595 -14.47 6.32 27.20
N THR A 596 -14.15 5.64 26.09
CA THR A 596 -13.83 6.25 24.81
C THR A 596 -14.70 5.64 23.71
N ASN A 597 -14.91 6.36 22.60
CA ASN A 597 -15.83 5.90 21.55
C ASN A 597 -15.15 5.07 20.46
N GLY A 598 -13.95 5.44 20.04
CA GLY A 598 -13.28 4.80 18.89
C GLY A 598 -11.78 5.02 18.88
N ASP A 599 -11.17 4.90 17.70
CA ASP A 599 -9.72 4.85 17.53
C ASP A 599 -9.03 6.17 17.94
N ASN A 600 -9.61 7.31 17.54
CA ASN A 600 -8.98 8.62 17.73
C ASN A 600 -8.87 9.07 19.18
N ASP A 601 -9.80 8.68 20.02
CA ASP A 601 -9.81 8.98 21.44
C ASP A 601 -9.26 7.82 22.32
N THR A 602 -9.01 6.63 21.74
CA THR A 602 -8.45 5.48 22.45
C THR A 602 -6.96 5.28 22.19
N TYR A 603 -6.53 5.23 20.94
CA TYR A 603 -5.18 4.82 20.59
C TYR A 603 -4.08 5.78 21.07
N PRO A 604 -4.27 7.11 21.09
CA PRO A 604 -3.32 8.00 21.74
C PRO A 604 -3.22 7.79 23.26
N LEU A 605 -4.29 7.36 23.95
CA LEU A 605 -4.27 7.00 25.36
C LEU A 605 -3.43 5.73 25.59
N TRP A 606 -3.65 4.68 24.77
CA TRP A 606 -2.86 3.47 24.83
C TRP A 606 -1.37 3.72 24.57
N TYR A 607 -1.05 4.63 23.64
CA TYR A 607 0.32 5.07 23.43
C TYR A 607 0.93 5.71 24.70
N LEU A 608 0.22 6.66 25.31
CA LEU A 608 0.71 7.32 26.53
C LEU A 608 0.92 6.34 27.69
N GLN A 609 -0.03 5.41 27.88
CA GLN A 609 0.08 4.39 28.94
C GLN A 609 1.19 3.38 28.65
N SER A 610 1.25 2.84 27.42
CA SER A 610 2.23 1.80 27.05
C SER A 610 3.65 2.31 26.94
N VAL A 611 3.85 3.52 26.41
CA VAL A 611 5.16 4.04 26.01
C VAL A 611 5.67 5.07 27.01
N GLU A 612 4.87 6.09 27.32
CA GLU A 612 5.28 7.18 28.22
C GLU A 612 4.98 6.89 29.70
N GLY A 613 4.23 5.82 30.00
CA GLY A 613 3.90 5.43 31.38
C GLY A 613 2.94 6.39 32.10
N VAL A 614 2.17 7.18 31.35
CA VAL A 614 1.26 8.20 31.89
C VAL A 614 -0.02 7.54 32.39
N ARG A 615 -0.38 7.79 33.67
CA ARG A 615 -1.65 7.37 34.29
C ARG A 615 -2.02 5.92 33.98
N GLN A 616 -1.12 5.00 34.23
CA GLN A 616 -1.31 3.55 34.08
C GLN A 616 -2.35 2.97 35.06
N ASP A 617 -2.73 3.74 36.07
CA ASP A 617 -3.80 3.45 37.04
C ASP A 617 -5.21 3.59 36.43
N VAL A 618 -5.37 4.37 35.35
CA VAL A 618 -6.66 4.61 34.69
C VAL A 618 -6.98 3.45 33.72
N ARG A 619 -8.17 2.85 33.87
CA ARG A 619 -8.65 1.83 32.92
C ARG A 619 -9.35 2.49 31.73
N VAL A 620 -8.75 2.43 30.57
CA VAL A 620 -9.36 2.91 29.31
C VAL A 620 -10.28 1.83 28.75
N VAL A 621 -11.53 2.18 28.45
CA VAL A 621 -12.56 1.30 27.91
C VAL A 621 -13.09 1.84 26.60
N ASN A 622 -12.76 1.19 25.49
CA ASN A 622 -13.28 1.54 24.16
C ASN A 622 -14.69 0.95 23.97
N LEU A 623 -15.69 1.81 23.79
CA LEU A 623 -17.09 1.43 23.64
C LEU A 623 -17.37 0.65 22.35
N SER A 624 -16.65 0.96 21.27
CA SER A 624 -16.78 0.21 20.01
C SER A 624 -16.29 -1.25 20.17
N LEU A 625 -15.17 -1.45 20.86
CA LEU A 625 -14.63 -2.78 21.15
C LEU A 625 -15.46 -3.54 22.21
N LEU A 626 -16.15 -2.82 23.11
CA LEU A 626 -16.98 -3.43 24.15
C LEU A 626 -18.13 -4.28 23.58
N ASN A 627 -18.47 -4.10 22.30
CA ASN A 627 -19.42 -4.96 21.60
C ASN A 627 -18.84 -6.33 21.20
N THR A 628 -17.56 -6.59 21.49
CA THR A 628 -16.89 -7.85 21.18
C THR A 628 -16.69 -8.68 22.47
N LYS A 629 -16.86 -10.02 22.35
CA LYS A 629 -16.74 -10.93 23.51
C LYS A 629 -15.34 -10.92 24.11
N TRP A 630 -14.30 -10.96 23.27
CA TRP A 630 -12.92 -10.99 23.72
C TRP A 630 -12.57 -9.77 24.57
N TYR A 631 -12.99 -8.57 24.17
CA TYR A 631 -12.66 -7.34 24.90
C TYR A 631 -13.42 -7.25 26.23
N ALA A 632 -14.70 -7.66 26.28
CA ALA A 632 -15.46 -7.72 27.52
C ALA A 632 -14.81 -8.71 28.51
N ARG A 633 -14.32 -9.86 28.06
CA ARG A 633 -13.57 -10.85 28.86
C ARG A 633 -12.26 -10.30 29.36
N GLN A 634 -11.47 -9.65 28.49
CA GLN A 634 -10.22 -9.00 28.87
C GLN A 634 -10.44 -7.96 29.97
N LEU A 635 -11.43 -7.08 29.82
CA LEU A 635 -11.75 -6.07 30.82
C LEU A 635 -12.16 -6.67 32.17
N LYS A 636 -12.88 -7.80 32.16
CA LYS A 636 -13.36 -8.49 33.36
C LYS A 636 -12.26 -9.26 34.07
N ASN A 637 -11.40 -9.94 33.35
CA ASN A 637 -10.50 -10.96 33.92
C ASN A 637 -9.05 -10.48 34.07
N GLU A 638 -8.63 -9.47 33.30
CA GLU A 638 -7.22 -9.08 33.17
C GLU A 638 -6.96 -7.68 33.73
N ALA A 639 -5.82 -7.54 34.40
CA ALA A 639 -5.24 -6.26 34.73
C ALA A 639 -4.56 -5.66 33.49
N ALA A 640 -4.60 -4.32 33.34
CA ALA A 640 -3.81 -3.65 32.33
C ALA A 640 -2.92 -2.61 33.01
N TYR A 641 -1.60 -2.73 32.85
CA TYR A 641 -0.60 -1.92 33.56
C TYR A 641 -0.82 -1.95 35.08
N ALA A 642 -1.13 -0.80 35.69
CA ALA A 642 -1.42 -0.68 37.11
C ALA A 642 -2.93 -0.72 37.43
N SER A 643 -3.81 -0.79 36.43
CA SER A 643 -5.26 -0.84 36.63
C SER A 643 -5.76 -2.25 36.85
N ALA A 644 -6.66 -2.44 37.83
CA ALA A 644 -7.28 -3.72 38.14
C ALA A 644 -8.31 -4.15 37.09
N PRO A 645 -8.67 -5.45 37.02
CA PRO A 645 -9.83 -5.93 36.26
C PRO A 645 -11.12 -5.21 36.68
N LEU A 646 -12.02 -5.00 35.71
CA LEU A 646 -13.30 -4.32 35.99
C LEU A 646 -14.31 -5.26 36.67
N PRO A 647 -15.13 -4.75 37.60
CA PRO A 647 -16.14 -5.53 38.30
C PRO A 647 -17.38 -5.82 37.44
N ILE A 648 -17.18 -6.48 36.29
CA ILE A 648 -18.24 -6.87 35.38
C ILE A 648 -19.01 -8.08 35.97
N SER A 649 -20.29 -7.90 36.27
CA SER A 649 -21.14 -8.89 36.95
C SER A 649 -21.68 -9.99 36.03
N MET A 650 -21.59 -9.81 34.68
CA MET A 650 -22.02 -10.82 33.70
C MET A 650 -21.14 -12.07 33.81
N SER A 651 -21.76 -13.26 33.73
CA SER A 651 -21.01 -14.53 33.66
C SER A 651 -20.35 -14.67 32.27
N GLU A 652 -19.41 -15.64 32.14
CA GLU A 652 -18.76 -15.92 30.85
C GLU A 652 -19.77 -16.31 29.74
N ASP A 653 -20.85 -17.03 30.13
CA ASP A 653 -21.92 -17.43 29.21
C ASP A 653 -22.83 -16.25 28.79
N GLN A 654 -22.84 -15.19 29.57
CA GLN A 654 -23.60 -13.97 29.25
C GLN A 654 -22.82 -12.98 28.38
N ILE A 655 -21.50 -13.08 28.39
CA ILE A 655 -20.59 -12.36 27.50
C ILE A 655 -20.47 -13.12 26.17
#